data_a337b17eead679f88e45d288bc38d60f
#
_entry.id   a337b17eead679f88e45d288bc38d60f
#
_cell.length_a   1.000
_cell.length_b   1.000
_cell.length_c   1.000
_cell.angle_alpha   90.00
_cell.angle_beta   90.00
_cell.angle_gamma   90.00
#
_symmetry.space_group_name_H-M   'P 1'
#
loop_
_entity.id
_entity.type
_entity.pdbx_description
1 polymer ?
#
loop_
_entity_poly.entity_id
_entity_poly.type
_entity_poly.pdbx_seq_one_letter_code
_entity_poly.pdbx_strand_id
1 'polypeptide(L)'
;MGTGTFALAADSAVPADEVFAPMVVTGTYAPVSSFDLPFSIDTVQQPQIGDGQLGVNLSEVLPRVPGLVVQNRQNYAQDLQISSRGYGARSAFGIRGLKLLSDGIPASTPDGQGQAATLNLDVADRIEVLRGPASTIYGSNAGGVIQMFSRDGSGPPKVGAETTFGSDGFNKNHLYAEGGNDKAGFLLDASRMDTDGYRDHSAARRDQTFAKLNFRPDDDSRLALIYSSLEQNGTQDPLGQTWAAYKHDPRSVASVAETYDTRKSIDHQQVGMNYERYFGDATLQFNLYAGQRSVIQYLSIPRGVVSNTQRGGGVVDFDREFHGGTLRWIQPVHGVPGELTVTTGVDYDRSRDDRHGYQNYSGDLLGVKGELRRDEDDIATSLDPYVQARWELGDWTFDAGLRHSTMKMEVDDHYLANGDSSGSKKYQKNTPSLSVMYAFTPELHGYVSAGKGFETPTQAEMAYAPGLVESFNFGLDPATSTQYELGLKAKVGGNTRVNAAVFEIRTDDEIVVASSTGGRTSYQNAGKTLRRGFELGVQSQLSEQWDATLAYTRLEATYDQDFVEGGNLIEKGNHLPGVPGSSLYGELVWKPRQDISMGFEGQYRSKVYVEDSNEDKPAPSYAVFNWRTRFEQRYGPWTFHQLLRLDNLLDRQYVGSVIVGDSNGRYYEAAPGRSWYAGAGLQYQF
;
A
#
# COMPACT_ATOMS: atom_id res chain seq x y z
N MET A 1 23.87 -42.40 -40.02
CA MET A 1 24.19 -41.01 -39.66
C MET A 1 22.89 -40.21 -39.74
N GLY A 2 22.18 -40.10 -38.63
CA GLY A 2 20.93 -39.32 -38.53
C GLY A 2 21.20 -38.07 -37.73
N THR A 3 21.11 -36.94 -38.39
CA THR A 3 21.21 -35.62 -37.77
C THR A 3 19.90 -35.31 -37.03
N GLY A 4 19.91 -35.49 -35.73
CA GLY A 4 18.82 -35.02 -34.88
C GLY A 4 18.92 -33.49 -34.72
N THR A 5 17.98 -32.79 -35.32
CA THR A 5 17.70 -31.36 -35.05
C THR A 5 17.06 -31.25 -33.68
N PHE A 6 17.76 -30.70 -32.71
CA PHE A 6 17.16 -30.24 -31.47
C PHE A 6 16.29 -29.03 -31.79
N ALA A 7 14.98 -29.20 -31.72
CA ALA A 7 14.04 -28.09 -31.67
C ALA A 7 14.24 -27.43 -30.30
N LEU A 8 14.82 -26.22 -30.28
CA LEU A 8 14.75 -25.30 -29.17
C LEU A 8 13.25 -24.98 -28.97
N ALA A 9 12.71 -25.33 -27.81
CA ALA A 9 11.42 -24.82 -27.39
C ALA A 9 11.55 -23.30 -27.39
N ALA A 10 10.84 -22.65 -28.30
CA ALA A 10 10.66 -21.20 -28.26
C ALA A 10 9.91 -20.89 -26.97
N ASP A 11 10.54 -20.14 -26.06
CA ASP A 11 9.82 -19.43 -25.01
C ASP A 11 8.72 -18.63 -25.72
N SER A 12 7.47 -18.98 -25.46
CA SER A 12 6.33 -18.26 -26.02
C SER A 12 6.36 -16.86 -25.44
N ALA A 13 6.71 -15.87 -26.26
CA ALA A 13 6.52 -14.47 -25.91
C ALA A 13 5.06 -14.30 -25.45
N VAL A 14 4.86 -13.71 -24.29
CA VAL A 14 3.53 -13.38 -23.76
C VAL A 14 2.78 -12.64 -24.87
N PRO A 15 1.57 -13.06 -25.27
CA PRO A 15 0.84 -12.37 -26.32
C PRO A 15 0.70 -10.89 -26.01
N ALA A 16 0.82 -10.02 -26.99
CA ALA A 16 0.74 -8.57 -26.81
C ALA A 16 -0.56 -8.14 -26.11
N ASP A 17 -1.66 -8.85 -26.33
CA ASP A 17 -2.94 -8.60 -25.65
C ASP A 17 -2.84 -8.85 -24.12
N GLU A 18 -2.06 -9.80 -23.65
CA GLU A 18 -1.86 -10.03 -22.22
C GLU A 18 -0.98 -8.94 -21.57
N VAL A 19 -0.06 -8.34 -22.31
CA VAL A 19 0.80 -7.26 -21.81
C VAL A 19 0.04 -5.94 -21.71
N PHE A 20 -0.78 -5.60 -22.73
CA PHE A 20 -1.43 -4.28 -22.83
C PHE A 20 -2.89 -4.27 -22.36
N ALA A 21 -3.49 -5.41 -22.12
CA ALA A 21 -4.80 -5.54 -21.53
C ALA A 21 -4.83 -6.69 -20.51
N PRO A 22 -4.03 -6.61 -19.42
CA PRO A 22 -3.92 -7.69 -18.48
C PRO A 22 -5.27 -7.98 -17.82
N MET A 23 -5.52 -9.28 -17.57
CA MET A 23 -6.69 -9.71 -16.82
C MET A 23 -6.54 -9.29 -15.36
N VAL A 24 -7.58 -8.70 -14.81
CA VAL A 24 -7.65 -8.26 -13.42
C VAL A 24 -8.89 -8.84 -12.75
N VAL A 25 -8.86 -8.97 -11.44
CA VAL A 25 -10.00 -9.42 -10.63
C VAL A 25 -10.43 -8.38 -9.60
N THR A 26 -9.59 -7.38 -9.33
CA THR A 26 -9.92 -6.29 -8.40
C THR A 26 -11.03 -5.42 -9.00
N GLY A 27 -12.10 -5.23 -8.24
CA GLY A 27 -13.28 -4.47 -8.68
C GLY A 27 -14.35 -5.29 -9.39
N THR A 28 -14.05 -6.48 -9.92
CA THR A 28 -14.99 -7.34 -10.64
C THR A 28 -15.19 -8.71 -10.00
N TYR A 29 -14.21 -9.13 -9.19
CA TYR A 29 -14.14 -10.44 -8.53
C TYR A 29 -14.09 -11.65 -9.48
N ALA A 30 -14.15 -11.42 -10.77
CA ALA A 30 -13.92 -12.40 -11.82
C ALA A 30 -12.87 -11.84 -12.81
N PRO A 31 -12.10 -12.68 -13.49
CA PRO A 31 -11.09 -12.23 -14.45
C PRO A 31 -11.73 -11.45 -15.61
N VAL A 32 -11.37 -10.18 -15.77
CA VAL A 32 -11.81 -9.30 -16.86
C VAL A 32 -10.61 -8.53 -17.38
N SER A 33 -10.55 -8.27 -18.69
CA SER A 33 -9.51 -7.41 -19.25
C SER A 33 -9.59 -6.01 -18.63
N SER A 34 -8.48 -5.51 -18.11
CA SER A 34 -8.41 -4.17 -17.51
C SER A 34 -8.76 -3.05 -18.49
N PHE A 35 -8.68 -3.33 -19.81
CA PHE A 35 -9.06 -2.41 -20.87
C PHE A 35 -10.59 -2.25 -20.99
N ASP A 36 -11.34 -3.32 -20.66
CA ASP A 36 -12.80 -3.39 -20.81
C ASP A 36 -13.55 -3.00 -19.52
N LEU A 37 -12.83 -2.41 -18.55
CA LEU A 37 -13.42 -1.95 -17.28
C LEU A 37 -13.71 -0.46 -17.31
N PRO A 38 -14.94 -0.02 -16.87
CA PRO A 38 -15.39 1.36 -16.93
C PRO A 38 -14.83 2.23 -15.78
N PHE A 39 -13.57 2.01 -15.35
CA PHE A 39 -12.93 2.73 -14.25
C PHE A 39 -11.41 2.64 -14.33
N SER A 40 -10.72 3.46 -13.51
CA SER A 40 -9.26 3.48 -13.40
C SER A 40 -8.74 2.25 -12.65
N ILE A 41 -8.10 1.34 -13.38
CA ILE A 41 -7.36 0.21 -12.83
C ILE A 41 -6.05 0.05 -13.60
N ASP A 42 -4.96 -0.12 -12.86
CA ASP A 42 -3.63 -0.38 -13.41
C ASP A 42 -3.03 -1.63 -12.77
N THR A 43 -2.11 -2.26 -13.50
CA THR A 43 -1.40 -3.45 -13.04
C THR A 43 0.09 -3.24 -13.16
N VAL A 44 0.83 -3.73 -12.17
CA VAL A 44 2.28 -3.91 -12.21
C VAL A 44 2.54 -5.41 -12.28
N GLN A 45 3.07 -5.89 -13.38
CA GLN A 45 3.30 -7.29 -13.66
C GLN A 45 4.63 -7.79 -13.05
N GLN A 46 4.77 -9.10 -12.87
CA GLN A 46 5.96 -9.74 -12.33
C GLN A 46 7.29 -9.26 -12.99
N PRO A 47 7.41 -9.11 -14.33
CA PRO A 47 8.63 -8.59 -14.93
C PRO A 47 9.00 -7.18 -14.44
N GLN A 48 8.01 -6.33 -14.15
CA GLN A 48 8.23 -4.97 -13.64
C GLN A 48 8.55 -4.96 -12.13
N ILE A 49 8.08 -5.98 -11.39
CA ILE A 49 8.33 -6.16 -9.96
C ILE A 49 9.73 -6.73 -9.72
N GLY A 50 10.13 -7.74 -10.50
CA GLY A 50 11.37 -8.51 -10.29
C GLY A 50 12.57 -8.03 -11.09
N ASP A 51 12.39 -7.24 -12.17
CA ASP A 51 13.50 -6.87 -13.05
C ASP A 51 14.39 -5.77 -12.45
N GLY A 52 15.42 -6.20 -11.73
CA GLY A 52 16.42 -5.31 -11.16
C GLY A 52 15.95 -4.43 -10.01
N GLN A 53 14.85 -4.79 -9.35
CA GLN A 53 14.40 -4.18 -8.11
C GLN A 53 14.98 -4.92 -6.90
N LEU A 54 15.02 -4.26 -5.73
CA LEU A 54 15.56 -4.85 -4.50
C LEU A 54 14.54 -5.75 -3.79
N GLY A 55 13.25 -5.59 -4.11
CA GLY A 55 12.16 -6.36 -3.53
C GLY A 55 11.92 -6.06 -2.05
N VAL A 56 12.15 -4.83 -1.60
CA VAL A 56 12.02 -4.45 -0.19
C VAL A 56 10.74 -3.69 0.10
N ASN A 57 10.38 -2.74 -0.77
CA ASN A 57 9.27 -1.81 -0.52
C ASN A 57 8.44 -1.55 -1.78
N LEU A 58 7.13 -1.34 -1.60
CA LEU A 58 6.22 -0.94 -2.67
C LEU A 58 6.62 0.35 -3.40
N SER A 59 7.47 1.20 -2.78
CA SER A 59 8.03 2.41 -3.41
C SER A 59 8.91 2.12 -4.63
N GLU A 60 9.35 0.89 -4.81
CA GLU A 60 10.15 0.47 -5.97
C GLU A 60 9.29 0.26 -7.22
N VAL A 61 8.04 -0.11 -7.05
CA VAL A 61 7.18 -0.58 -8.14
C VAL A 61 5.94 0.28 -8.40
N LEU A 62 5.31 0.84 -7.37
CA LEU A 62 4.07 1.61 -7.49
C LEU A 62 4.19 3.02 -8.11
N PRO A 63 5.34 3.70 -8.17
CA PRO A 63 5.45 4.97 -8.90
C PRO A 63 5.07 4.88 -10.39
N ARG A 64 5.01 3.67 -10.96
CA ARG A 64 4.52 3.38 -12.33
C ARG A 64 3.02 3.59 -12.50
N VAL A 65 2.27 3.73 -11.41
CA VAL A 65 0.82 3.88 -11.42
C VAL A 65 0.46 5.36 -11.24
N PRO A 66 -0.22 6.00 -12.22
CA PRO A 66 -0.68 7.37 -12.08
C PRO A 66 -1.62 7.53 -10.87
N GLY A 67 -1.65 8.70 -10.26
CA GLY A 67 -2.52 8.98 -9.10
C GLY A 67 -1.98 8.49 -7.76
N LEU A 68 -0.97 7.61 -7.75
CA LEU A 68 -0.29 7.16 -6.54
C LEU A 68 0.94 8.02 -6.25
N VAL A 69 1.13 8.32 -4.98
CA VAL A 69 2.36 8.88 -4.43
C VAL A 69 2.84 7.95 -3.33
N VAL A 70 3.98 7.30 -3.56
CA VAL A 70 4.60 6.39 -2.61
C VAL A 70 5.93 6.99 -2.19
N GLN A 71 6.05 7.31 -0.91
CA GLN A 71 7.22 7.96 -0.33
C GLN A 71 7.99 6.94 0.49
N ASN A 72 9.25 6.68 0.09
CA ASN A 72 10.16 5.88 0.89
C ASN A 72 10.74 6.76 1.99
N ARG A 73 10.44 6.43 3.23
CA ARG A 73 10.87 7.19 4.42
C ARG A 73 12.32 6.94 4.77
N GLN A 74 12.94 5.88 4.24
CA GLN A 74 14.25 5.37 4.70
C GLN A 74 14.29 5.12 6.21
N ASN A 75 13.13 4.80 6.75
CA ASN A 75 12.84 4.52 8.14
C ASN A 75 11.97 3.26 8.19
N TYR A 76 12.60 2.13 8.48
CA TYR A 76 11.91 0.83 8.47
C TYR A 76 11.11 0.58 9.76
N ALA A 77 11.23 1.43 10.79
CA ALA A 77 10.37 1.40 11.97
C ALA A 77 8.94 1.91 11.66
N GLN A 78 8.77 2.63 10.55
CA GLN A 78 7.50 3.19 10.12
C GLN A 78 7.08 2.61 8.75
N ASP A 79 5.78 2.47 8.52
CA ASP A 79 5.27 2.10 7.21
C ASP A 79 5.55 3.20 6.17
N LEU A 80 5.58 2.83 4.88
CA LEU A 80 5.63 3.78 3.79
C LEU A 80 4.46 4.77 3.87
N GLN A 81 4.68 6.01 3.44
CA GLN A 81 3.58 6.91 3.20
C GLN A 81 3.06 6.68 1.78
N ILE A 82 1.84 6.15 1.66
CA ILE A 82 1.17 5.92 0.39
C ILE A 82 -0.09 6.77 0.34
N SER A 83 -0.23 7.55 -0.73
CA SER A 83 -1.45 8.29 -1.00
C SER A 83 -1.94 8.07 -2.42
N SER A 84 -3.27 8.07 -2.58
CA SER A 84 -3.94 7.97 -3.86
C SER A 84 -4.86 9.17 -4.04
N ARG A 85 -4.64 9.99 -5.09
CA ARG A 85 -5.43 11.20 -5.35
C ARG A 85 -5.54 12.11 -4.12
N GLY A 86 -4.51 12.13 -3.26
CA GLY A 86 -4.46 12.89 -2.02
C GLY A 86 -5.09 12.22 -0.79
N TYR A 87 -5.81 11.09 -0.94
CA TYR A 87 -6.19 10.28 0.21
C TYR A 87 -4.97 9.62 0.84
N GLY A 88 -4.92 9.58 2.16
CA GLY A 88 -3.81 8.99 2.91
C GLY A 88 -2.59 9.90 3.09
N ALA A 89 -2.51 11.04 2.36
CA ALA A 89 -1.32 11.91 2.39
C ALA A 89 -1.01 12.49 3.77
N ARG A 90 -2.04 12.79 4.57
CA ARG A 90 -1.89 13.35 5.93
C ARG A 90 -1.54 12.33 7.00
N SER A 91 -1.54 11.04 6.69
CA SER A 91 -1.16 10.01 7.66
C SER A 91 0.32 10.16 8.00
N ALA A 92 0.62 10.61 9.21
CA ALA A 92 1.98 10.73 9.69
C ALA A 92 2.63 9.34 9.91
N PHE A 93 1.81 8.37 10.31
CA PHE A 93 2.25 7.00 10.62
C PHE A 93 1.22 5.99 10.12
N GLY A 94 1.67 4.97 9.39
CA GLY A 94 0.82 3.98 8.74
C GLY A 94 0.22 4.47 7.42
N ILE A 95 -0.54 3.59 6.77
CA ILE A 95 -1.25 3.86 5.52
C ILE A 95 -2.73 4.01 5.83
N ARG A 96 -3.37 5.00 5.22
CA ARG A 96 -4.75 5.33 5.47
C ARG A 96 -5.49 5.65 4.18
N GLY A 97 -6.81 5.45 4.18
CA GLY A 97 -7.66 5.72 3.03
C GLY A 97 -7.49 4.77 1.85
N LEU A 98 -6.64 3.76 1.99
CA LEU A 98 -6.35 2.73 0.98
C LEU A 98 -6.53 1.34 1.58
N LYS A 99 -7.24 0.46 0.89
CA LYS A 99 -7.30 -0.97 1.24
C LYS A 99 -6.08 -1.68 0.68
N LEU A 100 -5.32 -2.34 1.54
CA LEU A 100 -4.21 -3.21 1.13
C LEU A 100 -4.64 -4.66 1.25
N LEU A 101 -4.41 -5.44 0.20
CA LEU A 101 -4.74 -6.87 0.15
C LEU A 101 -3.54 -7.67 -0.38
N SER A 102 -3.35 -8.88 0.14
CA SER A 102 -2.45 -9.90 -0.41
C SER A 102 -3.26 -11.17 -0.63
N ASP A 103 -3.37 -11.64 -1.88
CA ASP A 103 -4.20 -12.79 -2.27
C ASP A 103 -5.64 -12.74 -1.71
N GLY A 104 -6.22 -11.53 -1.66
CA GLY A 104 -7.56 -11.29 -1.11
C GLY A 104 -7.64 -11.20 0.41
N ILE A 105 -6.54 -11.41 1.13
CA ILE A 105 -6.45 -11.28 2.59
C ILE A 105 -6.06 -9.85 2.95
N PRO A 106 -6.78 -9.16 3.86
CA PRO A 106 -6.43 -7.80 4.24
C PRO A 106 -5.05 -7.67 4.89
N ALA A 107 -4.23 -6.75 4.37
CA ALA A 107 -3.06 -6.18 5.02
C ALA A 107 -3.42 -4.82 5.68
N SER A 108 -4.70 -4.56 5.86
CA SER A 108 -5.28 -3.42 6.58
C SER A 108 -6.15 -3.93 7.71
N THR A 109 -6.17 -3.21 8.82
CA THR A 109 -7.11 -3.47 9.93
C THR A 109 -8.53 -3.02 9.57
N PRO A 110 -9.58 -3.50 10.28
CA PRO A 110 -10.95 -3.13 9.98
C PRO A 110 -11.20 -1.62 10.01
N ASP A 111 -10.50 -0.87 10.87
CA ASP A 111 -10.56 0.60 10.98
C ASP A 111 -9.85 1.34 9.84
N GLY A 112 -9.27 0.62 8.86
CA GLY A 112 -8.67 1.16 7.65
C GLY A 112 -7.19 1.52 7.74
N GLN A 113 -6.49 1.15 8.81
CA GLN A 113 -5.04 1.33 8.90
C GLN A 113 -4.30 0.23 8.14
N GLY A 114 -3.50 0.60 7.14
CA GLY A 114 -2.74 -0.34 6.31
C GLY A 114 -1.31 -0.59 6.81
N GLN A 115 -0.77 -1.77 6.47
CA GLN A 115 0.53 -2.28 6.89
C GLN A 115 1.31 -2.79 5.67
N ALA A 116 1.95 -1.87 4.91
CA ALA A 116 2.60 -2.19 3.64
C ALA A 116 3.77 -3.17 3.78
N ALA A 117 4.44 -3.22 4.93
CA ALA A 117 5.57 -4.09 5.15
C ALA A 117 5.22 -5.60 5.10
N THR A 118 3.93 -5.96 5.23
CA THR A 118 3.45 -7.35 5.11
C THR A 118 3.28 -7.82 3.66
N LEU A 119 3.31 -6.89 2.67
CA LEU A 119 3.25 -7.22 1.25
C LEU A 119 4.65 -7.62 0.76
N ASN A 120 4.92 -8.91 0.68
CA ASN A 120 6.22 -9.46 0.27
C ASN A 120 6.38 -9.43 -1.25
N LEU A 121 7.22 -8.55 -1.79
CA LEU A 121 7.48 -8.42 -3.23
C LEU A 121 8.23 -9.61 -3.83
N ASP A 122 8.97 -10.38 -3.04
CA ASP A 122 9.73 -11.55 -3.53
C ASP A 122 8.81 -12.65 -4.07
N VAL A 123 7.57 -12.71 -3.58
CA VAL A 123 6.56 -13.71 -4.02
C VAL A 123 5.54 -13.16 -4.99
N ALA A 124 5.57 -11.86 -5.28
CA ALA A 124 4.54 -11.21 -6.09
C ALA A 124 4.57 -11.68 -7.56
N ASP A 125 3.38 -12.00 -8.08
CA ASP A 125 3.10 -12.20 -9.49
C ASP A 125 2.68 -10.89 -10.15
N ARG A 126 1.73 -10.19 -9.52
CA ARG A 126 1.26 -8.88 -9.97
C ARG A 126 0.67 -8.08 -8.83
N ILE A 127 0.58 -6.76 -9.05
CA ILE A 127 -0.12 -5.83 -8.18
C ILE A 127 -1.18 -5.12 -9.01
N GLU A 128 -2.43 -5.16 -8.55
CA GLU A 128 -3.55 -4.45 -9.14
C GLU A 128 -3.88 -3.22 -8.28
N VAL A 129 -4.08 -2.08 -8.91
CA VAL A 129 -4.39 -0.82 -8.24
C VAL A 129 -5.67 -0.23 -8.80
N LEU A 130 -6.74 -0.32 -8.02
CA LEU A 130 -8.06 0.22 -8.34
C LEU A 130 -8.21 1.60 -7.67
N ARG A 131 -8.62 2.61 -8.44
CA ARG A 131 -8.81 3.98 -7.96
C ARG A 131 -10.17 4.54 -8.37
N GLY A 132 -10.58 5.62 -7.71
CA GLY A 132 -11.79 6.35 -8.03
C GLY A 132 -13.08 5.68 -7.56
N PRO A 133 -14.24 6.06 -8.12
CA PRO A 133 -15.56 5.70 -7.59
C PRO A 133 -15.80 4.20 -7.42
N ALA A 134 -15.29 3.36 -8.32
CA ALA A 134 -15.47 1.90 -8.26
C ALA A 134 -14.78 1.26 -7.03
N SER A 135 -13.74 1.90 -6.47
CA SER A 135 -13.05 1.37 -5.28
C SER A 135 -13.89 1.40 -4.01
N THR A 136 -14.95 2.20 -3.98
CA THR A 136 -15.82 2.36 -2.80
C THR A 136 -16.59 1.10 -2.44
N ILE A 137 -16.68 0.13 -3.36
CA ILE A 137 -17.23 -1.21 -3.10
C ILE A 137 -16.39 -2.01 -2.09
N TYR A 138 -15.17 -1.59 -1.77
CA TYR A 138 -14.30 -2.23 -0.79
C TYR A 138 -14.43 -1.65 0.64
N GLY A 139 -15.38 -0.75 0.88
CA GLY A 139 -15.74 -0.25 2.20
C GLY A 139 -15.04 1.06 2.60
N SER A 140 -14.54 1.16 3.82
CA SER A 140 -13.94 2.38 4.41
C SER A 140 -12.57 2.73 3.81
N ASN A 141 -12.50 2.94 2.46
CA ASN A 141 -11.27 3.19 1.72
C ASN A 141 -11.55 4.06 0.49
N ALA A 142 -11.82 5.33 0.71
CA ALA A 142 -12.20 6.24 -0.37
C ALA A 142 -11.10 6.51 -1.42
N GLY A 143 -9.84 6.25 -1.09
CA GLY A 143 -8.68 6.50 -1.96
C GLY A 143 -8.35 5.37 -2.95
N GLY A 144 -8.84 4.14 -2.70
CA GLY A 144 -8.55 3.03 -3.60
C GLY A 144 -8.15 1.72 -2.94
N VAL A 145 -7.77 0.76 -3.77
CA VAL A 145 -7.35 -0.58 -3.36
C VAL A 145 -6.02 -0.92 -4.03
N ILE A 146 -5.09 -1.43 -3.26
CA ILE A 146 -3.84 -2.03 -3.75
C ILE A 146 -3.90 -3.51 -3.39
N GLN A 147 -3.97 -4.37 -4.38
CA GLN A 147 -4.06 -5.81 -4.20
C GLN A 147 -2.86 -6.49 -4.86
N MET A 148 -2.05 -7.17 -4.07
CA MET A 148 -0.96 -8.02 -4.53
C MET A 148 -1.45 -9.45 -4.67
N PHE A 149 -1.06 -10.11 -5.74
CA PHE A 149 -1.23 -11.54 -5.96
C PHE A 149 0.13 -12.21 -5.96
N SER A 150 0.26 -13.27 -5.20
CA SER A 150 1.47 -14.09 -5.20
C SER A 150 1.45 -15.11 -6.33
N ARG A 151 2.64 -15.57 -6.74
CA ARG A 151 2.78 -16.67 -7.71
C ARG A 151 2.12 -17.94 -7.19
N ASP A 152 1.60 -18.74 -8.10
CA ASP A 152 0.90 -19.99 -7.74
C ASP A 152 1.85 -21.21 -7.63
N GLY A 153 3.14 -21.05 -7.95
CA GLY A 153 4.07 -22.17 -7.96
C GLY A 153 3.66 -23.24 -8.99
N SER A 154 3.85 -22.91 -10.25
CA SER A 154 3.52 -23.79 -11.37
C SER A 154 4.76 -24.27 -12.12
N GLY A 155 4.60 -25.32 -12.95
CA GLY A 155 5.67 -25.87 -13.78
C GLY A 155 6.66 -26.75 -13.02
N PRO A 156 7.77 -27.16 -13.66
CA PRO A 156 8.78 -28.00 -13.04
C PRO A 156 9.32 -27.40 -11.75
N PRO A 157 9.53 -28.21 -10.70
CA PRO A 157 10.07 -27.71 -9.43
C PRO A 157 11.41 -27.02 -9.62
N LYS A 158 11.59 -25.89 -8.94
CA LYS A 158 12.84 -25.13 -8.91
C LYS A 158 13.13 -24.64 -7.49
N VAL A 159 14.40 -24.51 -7.19
CA VAL A 159 14.90 -23.91 -5.94
C VAL A 159 15.90 -22.82 -6.30
N GLY A 160 15.93 -21.74 -5.53
CA GLY A 160 16.85 -20.65 -5.78
C GLY A 160 17.33 -19.98 -4.50
N ALA A 161 18.50 -19.36 -4.61
CA ALA A 161 19.09 -18.53 -3.57
C ALA A 161 19.65 -17.27 -4.21
N GLU A 162 19.40 -16.13 -3.61
CA GLU A 162 19.87 -14.81 -4.06
C GLU A 162 20.46 -14.03 -2.90
N THR A 163 21.49 -13.26 -3.17
CA THR A 163 22.06 -12.30 -2.21
C THR A 163 22.27 -10.96 -2.91
N THR A 164 21.93 -9.88 -2.22
CA THR A 164 22.15 -8.51 -2.69
C THR A 164 22.80 -7.73 -1.58
N PHE A 165 23.81 -6.93 -1.89
CA PHE A 165 24.51 -6.05 -0.96
C PHE A 165 24.70 -4.66 -1.58
N GLY A 166 24.87 -3.63 -0.76
CA GLY A 166 24.99 -2.27 -1.28
C GLY A 166 25.32 -1.22 -0.24
N SER A 167 25.06 0.02 -0.59
CA SER A 167 25.29 1.19 0.26
C SER A 167 24.58 1.09 1.60
N ASP A 168 25.09 1.80 2.61
CA ASP A 168 24.55 1.89 3.97
C ASP A 168 24.37 0.51 4.64
N GLY A 169 25.37 -0.39 4.45
CA GLY A 169 25.36 -1.73 5.04
C GLY A 169 24.24 -2.65 4.54
N PHE A 170 23.58 -2.31 3.43
CA PHE A 170 22.46 -3.11 2.91
C PHE A 170 22.93 -4.51 2.52
N ASN A 171 22.23 -5.51 3.05
CA ASN A 171 22.37 -6.92 2.69
C ASN A 171 21.01 -7.58 2.70
N LYS A 172 20.62 -8.25 1.60
CA LYS A 172 19.41 -9.06 1.51
C LYS A 172 19.75 -10.45 1.02
N ASN A 173 19.32 -11.47 1.75
CA ASN A 173 19.43 -12.86 1.38
C ASN A 173 18.03 -13.43 1.19
N HIS A 174 17.82 -14.16 0.11
CA HIS A 174 16.53 -14.67 -0.32
C HIS A 174 16.66 -16.13 -0.76
N LEU A 175 15.81 -16.99 -0.24
CA LEU A 175 15.72 -18.40 -0.56
C LEU A 175 14.29 -18.72 -1.00
N TYR A 176 14.12 -19.46 -2.09
CA TYR A 176 12.80 -19.85 -2.54
C TYR A 176 12.78 -21.25 -3.15
N ALA A 177 11.61 -21.87 -3.10
CA ALA A 177 11.29 -23.09 -3.80
C ALA A 177 9.87 -23.00 -4.35
N GLU A 178 9.67 -23.29 -5.62
CA GLU A 178 8.34 -23.32 -6.22
C GLU A 178 8.24 -24.38 -7.31
N GLY A 179 7.02 -24.84 -7.56
CA GLY A 179 6.74 -25.80 -8.61
C GLY A 179 5.34 -26.38 -8.47
N GLY A 180 4.92 -27.15 -9.45
CA GLY A 180 3.60 -27.78 -9.42
C GLY A 180 3.23 -28.43 -10.73
N ASN A 181 2.02 -28.96 -10.72
CA ASN A 181 1.37 -29.58 -11.87
C ASN A 181 -0.10 -29.11 -11.92
N ASP A 182 -0.90 -29.67 -12.82
CA ASP A 182 -2.29 -29.28 -13.01
C ASP A 182 -3.19 -29.46 -11.77
N LYS A 183 -2.76 -30.28 -10.78
CA LYS A 183 -3.55 -30.59 -9.58
C LYS A 183 -3.05 -29.94 -8.31
N ALA A 184 -1.75 -29.66 -8.22
CA ALA A 184 -1.16 -29.08 -7.03
C ALA A 184 0.07 -28.22 -7.37
N GLY A 185 0.22 -27.11 -6.68
CA GLY A 185 1.38 -26.23 -6.76
C GLY A 185 1.83 -25.79 -5.38
N PHE A 186 3.08 -25.37 -5.28
CA PHE A 186 3.63 -24.82 -4.04
C PHE A 186 4.60 -23.66 -4.34
N LEU A 187 4.61 -22.70 -3.43
CA LEU A 187 5.58 -21.62 -3.36
C LEU A 187 6.02 -21.49 -1.91
N LEU A 188 7.31 -21.59 -1.66
CA LEU A 188 7.94 -21.37 -0.36
C LEU A 188 9.00 -20.29 -0.53
N ASP A 189 9.05 -19.35 0.39
CA ASP A 189 9.90 -18.18 0.34
C ASP A 189 10.39 -17.80 1.73
N ALA A 190 11.66 -17.41 1.85
CA ALA A 190 12.22 -16.87 3.06
C ALA A 190 13.29 -15.83 2.70
N SER A 191 13.20 -14.65 3.29
CA SER A 191 14.19 -13.60 3.09
C SER A 191 14.59 -12.91 4.40
N ARG A 192 15.83 -12.43 4.42
CA ARG A 192 16.36 -11.57 5.47
C ARG A 192 17.03 -10.37 4.85
N MET A 193 16.64 -9.18 5.28
CA MET A 193 17.25 -7.91 4.94
C MET A 193 17.82 -7.27 6.19
N ASP A 194 19.09 -6.85 6.12
CA ASP A 194 19.79 -6.05 7.11
C ASP A 194 20.26 -4.74 6.45
N THR A 195 20.29 -3.64 7.20
CA THR A 195 20.87 -2.36 6.77
C THR A 195 21.27 -1.54 7.99
N ASP A 196 22.35 -0.75 7.87
CA ASP A 196 22.70 0.28 8.86
C ASP A 196 21.78 1.52 8.71
N GLY A 197 21.14 1.65 7.54
CA GLY A 197 20.29 2.78 7.17
C GLY A 197 21.09 4.01 6.72
N TYR A 198 20.40 4.90 5.97
CA TYR A 198 21.04 6.11 5.44
C TYR A 198 21.33 7.15 6.51
N ARG A 199 20.40 7.35 7.45
CA ARG A 199 20.54 8.29 8.57
C ARG A 199 21.14 7.61 9.78
N ASP A 200 21.78 8.40 10.64
CA ASP A 200 22.15 7.91 11.96
C ASP A 200 20.90 7.39 12.68
N HIS A 201 21.06 6.37 13.53
CA HIS A 201 19.95 5.74 14.26
C HIS A 201 18.80 5.26 13.36
N SER A 202 19.13 4.60 12.23
CA SER A 202 18.13 4.06 11.28
C SER A 202 18.38 2.61 10.85
N ALA A 203 19.18 1.89 11.61
CA ALA A 203 19.47 0.48 11.36
C ALA A 203 18.21 -0.38 11.47
N ALA A 204 18.11 -1.37 10.57
CA ALA A 204 16.96 -2.26 10.50
C ALA A 204 17.37 -3.69 10.14
N ARG A 205 16.59 -4.64 10.67
CA ARG A 205 16.53 -6.02 10.21
C ARG A 205 15.09 -6.39 9.93
N ARG A 206 14.86 -7.10 8.82
CA ARG A 206 13.54 -7.63 8.45
C ARG A 206 13.68 -9.07 7.99
N ASP A 207 12.98 -9.98 8.67
CA ASP A 207 12.81 -11.36 8.28
C ASP A 207 11.40 -11.56 7.75
N GLN A 208 11.26 -12.21 6.59
CA GLN A 208 9.96 -12.54 6.00
C GLN A 208 9.92 -13.99 5.57
N THR A 209 8.78 -14.63 5.78
CA THR A 209 8.52 -15.99 5.29
C THR A 209 7.16 -16.04 4.64
N PHE A 210 7.05 -16.76 3.53
CA PHE A 210 5.80 -16.97 2.83
C PHE A 210 5.70 -18.42 2.37
N ALA A 211 4.50 -18.99 2.47
CA ALA A 211 4.18 -20.29 1.91
C ALA A 211 2.78 -20.27 1.29
N LYS A 212 2.65 -20.79 0.08
CA LYS A 212 1.37 -20.98 -0.60
C LYS A 212 1.31 -22.39 -1.16
N LEU A 213 0.21 -23.09 -0.87
CA LEU A 213 -0.10 -24.41 -1.40
C LEU A 213 -1.40 -24.30 -2.18
N ASN A 214 -1.37 -24.64 -3.46
CA ASN A 214 -2.52 -24.64 -4.35
C ASN A 214 -2.94 -26.04 -4.67
N PHE A 215 -4.24 -26.29 -4.66
CA PHE A 215 -4.85 -27.59 -4.96
C PHE A 215 -6.04 -27.40 -5.91
N ARG A 216 -6.19 -28.34 -6.85
CA ARG A 216 -7.39 -28.55 -7.64
C ARG A 216 -7.98 -29.91 -7.26
N PRO A 217 -8.86 -29.97 -6.24
CA PRO A 217 -9.43 -31.23 -5.78
C PRO A 217 -10.24 -31.95 -6.85
N ASP A 218 -10.90 -31.19 -7.71
CA ASP A 218 -11.64 -31.60 -8.90
C ASP A 218 -11.56 -30.49 -9.98
N ASP A 219 -12.20 -30.73 -11.14
CA ASP A 219 -12.17 -29.77 -12.27
C ASP A 219 -12.91 -28.47 -11.95
N ASP A 220 -13.84 -28.50 -10.99
CA ASP A 220 -14.71 -27.38 -10.63
C ASP A 220 -14.26 -26.67 -9.35
N SER A 221 -13.15 -27.07 -8.72
CA SER A 221 -12.71 -26.49 -7.43
C SER A 221 -11.26 -26.06 -7.45
N ARG A 222 -10.98 -24.96 -6.74
CA ARG A 222 -9.62 -24.47 -6.45
C ARG A 222 -9.52 -24.15 -4.97
N LEU A 223 -8.42 -24.53 -4.33
CA LEU A 223 -8.11 -24.25 -2.94
C LEU A 223 -6.68 -23.76 -2.83
N ALA A 224 -6.48 -22.61 -2.20
CA ALA A 224 -5.17 -22.12 -1.81
C ALA A 224 -5.09 -21.99 -0.29
N LEU A 225 -3.99 -22.49 0.30
CA LEU A 225 -3.61 -22.30 1.69
C LEU A 225 -2.37 -21.42 1.74
N ILE A 226 -2.42 -20.37 2.55
CA ILE A 226 -1.41 -19.31 2.58
C ILE A 226 -0.93 -19.13 4.01
N TYR A 227 0.38 -19.01 4.18
CA TYR A 227 1.03 -18.56 5.41
C TYR A 227 1.98 -17.41 5.09
N SER A 228 1.98 -16.38 5.93
CA SER A 228 2.96 -15.30 5.86
C SER A 228 3.42 -14.87 7.25
N SER A 229 4.68 -14.49 7.35
CA SER A 229 5.24 -13.88 8.56
C SER A 229 6.17 -12.72 8.24
N LEU A 230 6.25 -11.78 9.18
CA LEU A 230 7.15 -10.64 9.17
C LEU A 230 7.68 -10.43 10.59
N GLU A 231 9.00 -10.42 10.75
CA GLU A 231 9.67 -10.11 12.01
C GLU A 231 10.64 -8.95 11.81
N GLN A 232 10.55 -7.96 12.69
CA GLN A 232 11.47 -6.82 12.78
C GLN A 232 11.78 -6.56 14.26
N ASN A 233 13.04 -6.73 14.66
CA ASN A 233 13.45 -6.57 16.04
C ASN A 233 14.33 -5.34 16.23
N GLY A 234 13.89 -4.41 17.12
CA GLY A 234 14.67 -3.25 17.50
C GLY A 234 15.02 -2.33 16.34
N THR A 235 14.17 -2.27 15.30
CA THR A 235 14.37 -1.37 14.16
C THR A 235 14.39 0.07 14.63
N GLN A 236 15.49 0.77 14.40
CA GLN A 236 15.71 2.14 14.86
C GLN A 236 14.82 3.14 14.10
N ASP A 237 14.36 4.15 14.83
CA ASP A 237 13.52 5.24 14.27
C ASP A 237 14.28 6.56 14.36
N PRO A 238 14.83 7.09 13.27
CA PRO A 238 15.59 8.33 13.27
C PRO A 238 14.73 9.59 13.47
N LEU A 239 13.40 9.46 13.49
CA LEU A 239 12.44 10.57 13.50
C LEU A 239 12.60 11.50 12.30
N GLY A 240 11.74 12.51 12.17
CA GLY A 240 11.93 13.58 11.19
C GLY A 240 13.03 14.57 11.59
N GLN A 241 13.45 15.40 10.63
CA GLN A 241 14.38 16.51 10.80
C GLN A 241 13.65 17.84 10.68
N THR A 242 14.15 18.88 11.40
CA THR A 242 13.79 20.27 11.08
C THR A 242 14.47 20.69 9.78
N TRP A 243 13.97 21.74 9.12
CA TRP A 243 14.62 22.25 7.90
C TRP A 243 16.08 22.63 8.10
N ALA A 244 16.42 23.23 9.26
CA ALA A 244 17.79 23.61 9.58
C ALA A 244 18.71 22.39 9.73
N ALA A 245 18.27 21.35 10.46
CA ALA A 245 19.00 20.10 10.61
C ALA A 245 19.22 19.41 9.26
N TYR A 246 18.17 19.24 8.47
CA TYR A 246 18.23 18.67 7.12
C TYR A 246 19.23 19.40 6.22
N LYS A 247 19.26 20.74 6.27
CA LYS A 247 20.18 21.53 5.45
C LYS A 247 21.62 21.46 5.94
N HIS A 248 21.83 21.30 7.24
CA HIS A 248 23.16 21.22 7.84
C HIS A 248 23.77 19.83 7.57
N ASP A 249 23.03 18.78 7.88
CA ASP A 249 23.46 17.40 7.67
C ASP A 249 22.23 16.49 7.47
N PRO A 250 21.97 16.02 6.22
CA PRO A 250 20.83 15.15 5.93
C PRO A 250 20.92 13.76 6.59
N ARG A 251 22.10 13.33 7.06
CA ARG A 251 22.27 12.06 7.79
C ARG A 251 21.98 12.20 9.27
N SER A 252 22.00 13.41 9.81
CA SER A 252 21.84 13.66 11.25
C SER A 252 20.49 13.17 11.78
N VAL A 253 20.48 12.85 13.07
CA VAL A 253 19.30 12.47 13.84
C VAL A 253 19.03 13.50 14.94
N ALA A 254 17.78 13.64 15.37
CA ALA A 254 17.45 14.43 16.54
C ALA A 254 18.01 13.74 17.80
N SER A 255 18.72 14.46 18.66
CA SER A 255 19.35 13.89 19.87
C SER A 255 18.39 13.14 20.79
N VAL A 256 17.10 13.48 20.75
CA VAL A 256 16.06 12.78 21.51
C VAL A 256 15.84 11.35 21.00
N ALA A 257 16.12 11.06 19.72
CA ALA A 257 16.03 9.72 19.18
C ALA A 257 17.09 8.80 19.82
N GLU A 258 18.33 9.28 19.91
CA GLU A 258 19.43 8.53 20.58
C GLU A 258 19.21 8.46 22.09
N THR A 259 18.79 9.57 22.72
CA THR A 259 18.57 9.64 24.17
C THR A 259 17.51 8.65 24.65
N TYR A 260 16.43 8.47 23.91
CA TYR A 260 15.34 7.54 24.22
C TYR A 260 15.43 6.22 23.44
N ASP A 261 16.49 6.05 22.65
CA ASP A 261 16.71 4.88 21.80
C ASP A 261 15.41 4.51 21.04
N THR A 262 14.90 5.48 20.25
CA THR A 262 13.63 5.32 19.54
C THR A 262 13.72 4.17 18.56
N ARG A 263 12.83 3.19 18.72
CA ARG A 263 12.84 1.95 17.94
C ARG A 263 11.49 1.26 17.96
N LYS A 264 11.32 0.31 17.05
CA LYS A 264 10.10 -0.50 16.95
C LYS A 264 10.46 -1.95 16.70
N SER A 265 9.78 -2.85 17.40
CA SER A 265 9.77 -4.28 17.11
C SER A 265 8.39 -4.71 16.64
N ILE A 266 8.33 -5.60 15.67
CA ILE A 266 7.11 -6.14 15.09
C ILE A 266 7.31 -7.65 14.94
N ASP A 267 6.34 -8.44 15.41
CA ASP A 267 6.15 -9.83 15.04
C ASP A 267 4.74 -9.98 14.45
N HIS A 268 4.63 -10.51 13.23
CA HIS A 268 3.36 -10.69 12.53
C HIS A 268 3.32 -12.06 11.88
N GLN A 269 2.23 -12.79 12.10
CA GLN A 269 1.98 -14.10 11.52
C GLN A 269 0.52 -14.19 11.08
N GLN A 270 0.31 -14.78 9.91
CA GLN A 270 -1.03 -14.88 9.32
C GLN A 270 -1.17 -16.17 8.54
N VAL A 271 -2.33 -16.78 8.65
CA VAL A 271 -2.79 -17.90 7.81
C VAL A 271 -4.02 -17.48 7.03
N GLY A 272 -4.15 -18.00 5.83
CA GLY A 272 -5.31 -17.76 4.98
C GLY A 272 -5.70 -18.97 4.15
N MET A 273 -6.96 -18.98 3.73
CA MET A 273 -7.52 -19.98 2.84
C MET A 273 -8.41 -19.30 1.80
N ASN A 274 -8.15 -19.56 0.53
CA ASN A 274 -9.02 -19.17 -0.56
C ASN A 274 -9.61 -20.42 -1.18
N TYR A 275 -10.93 -20.48 -1.30
CA TYR A 275 -11.64 -21.56 -1.97
C TYR A 275 -12.58 -21.00 -3.03
N GLU A 276 -12.52 -21.56 -4.22
CA GLU A 276 -13.40 -21.25 -5.33
C GLU A 276 -14.02 -22.51 -5.87
N ARG A 277 -15.33 -22.46 -6.14
CA ARG A 277 -16.08 -23.57 -6.73
C ARG A 277 -17.01 -23.08 -7.82
N TYR A 278 -16.95 -23.75 -8.96
CA TYR A 278 -17.84 -23.52 -10.10
C TYR A 278 -19.08 -24.42 -10.03
N PHE A 279 -20.25 -23.83 -10.26
CA PHE A 279 -21.53 -24.50 -10.34
C PHE A 279 -22.15 -24.20 -11.71
N GLY A 280 -21.70 -24.91 -12.74
CA GLY A 280 -21.92 -24.53 -14.12
C GLY A 280 -21.19 -23.22 -14.42
N ASP A 281 -21.91 -22.18 -14.72
CA ASP A 281 -21.36 -20.82 -14.96
C ASP A 281 -21.39 -19.89 -13.73
N ALA A 282 -22.03 -20.32 -12.65
CA ALA A 282 -21.98 -19.57 -11.39
C ALA A 282 -20.73 -19.94 -10.58
N THR A 283 -20.21 -18.98 -9.80
CA THR A 283 -19.00 -19.18 -8.98
C THR A 283 -19.26 -18.82 -7.52
N LEU A 284 -18.92 -19.72 -6.61
CA LEU A 284 -18.81 -19.45 -5.18
C LEU A 284 -17.36 -19.19 -4.83
N GLN A 285 -17.08 -18.06 -4.20
CA GLN A 285 -15.77 -17.74 -3.64
C GLN A 285 -15.89 -17.58 -2.13
N PHE A 286 -14.92 -18.16 -1.44
CA PHE A 286 -14.82 -18.12 0.00
C PHE A 286 -13.37 -17.86 0.42
N ASN A 287 -13.16 -16.84 1.24
CA ASN A 287 -11.87 -16.50 1.80
C ASN A 287 -11.98 -16.49 3.32
N LEU A 288 -11.02 -17.09 4.00
CA LEU A 288 -10.86 -17.01 5.46
C LEU A 288 -9.43 -16.67 5.81
N TYR A 289 -9.27 -15.93 6.89
CA TYR A 289 -7.95 -15.65 7.43
C TYR A 289 -8.00 -15.46 8.95
N ALA A 290 -6.86 -15.70 9.59
CA ALA A 290 -6.60 -15.36 10.97
C ALA A 290 -5.10 -15.09 11.17
N GLY A 291 -4.78 -14.27 12.15
CA GLY A 291 -3.39 -13.95 12.46
C GLY A 291 -3.23 -13.23 13.79
N GLN A 292 -1.97 -12.99 14.10
CA GLN A 292 -1.54 -12.24 15.28
C GLN A 292 -0.44 -11.26 14.91
N ARG A 293 -0.35 -10.16 15.68
CA ARG A 293 0.67 -9.14 15.51
C ARG A 293 1.03 -8.51 16.84
N SER A 294 2.29 -8.62 17.24
CA SER A 294 2.84 -7.94 18.41
C SER A 294 3.65 -6.73 17.97
N VAL A 295 3.51 -5.62 18.67
CA VAL A 295 4.26 -4.38 18.41
C VAL A 295 4.74 -3.78 19.73
N ILE A 296 6.06 -3.51 19.83
CA ILE A 296 6.63 -2.70 20.91
C ILE A 296 7.34 -1.52 20.26
N GLN A 297 6.94 -0.29 20.63
CA GLN A 297 7.54 0.93 20.09
C GLN A 297 7.95 1.89 21.21
N TYR A 298 9.22 2.31 21.19
CA TYR A 298 9.78 3.31 22.09
C TYR A 298 9.77 4.68 21.43
N LEU A 299 9.11 5.64 22.06
CA LEU A 299 8.92 7.00 21.56
C LEU A 299 9.83 7.99 22.27
N SER A 300 10.17 9.10 21.60
CA SER A 300 10.99 10.20 22.14
C SER A 300 10.21 11.19 23.00
N ILE A 301 9.19 10.73 23.75
CA ILE A 301 8.37 11.62 24.59
C ILE A 301 9.17 11.98 25.86
N PRO A 302 9.37 13.29 26.14
CA PRO A 302 10.19 13.71 27.27
C PRO A 302 9.66 13.24 28.64
N ARG A 303 10.56 12.86 29.54
CA ARG A 303 10.25 12.38 30.90
C ARG A 303 9.24 13.26 31.64
N GLY A 304 9.37 14.61 31.55
CA GLY A 304 8.45 15.54 32.19
C GLY A 304 7.00 15.45 31.70
N VAL A 305 6.80 14.93 30.47
CA VAL A 305 5.47 14.70 29.88
C VAL A 305 4.91 13.35 30.36
N VAL A 306 5.67 12.26 30.21
CA VAL A 306 5.22 10.90 30.55
C VAL A 306 5.17 10.61 32.05
N SER A 307 5.75 11.47 32.90
CA SER A 307 5.59 11.39 34.37
C SER A 307 4.17 11.72 34.83
N ASN A 308 3.39 12.44 34.01
CA ASN A 308 1.99 12.71 34.29
C ASN A 308 1.17 11.41 34.11
N THR A 309 0.50 10.95 35.18
CA THR A 309 -0.33 9.73 35.18
C THR A 309 -1.54 9.81 34.25
N GLN A 310 -1.93 11.03 33.87
CA GLN A 310 -2.99 11.28 32.88
C GLN A 310 -2.48 11.09 31.43
N ARG A 311 -1.29 10.55 31.20
CA ARG A 311 -0.67 10.38 29.89
C ARG A 311 -0.40 8.90 29.58
N GLY A 312 -0.70 8.43 28.37
CA GLY A 312 -0.57 7.05 27.92
C GLY A 312 0.86 6.50 27.81
N GLY A 313 1.84 7.28 28.25
CA GLY A 313 3.24 6.84 28.31
C GLY A 313 4.03 7.15 27.04
N GLY A 314 5.28 6.67 27.01
CA GLY A 314 6.24 6.83 25.92
C GLY A 314 6.68 5.50 25.31
N VAL A 315 6.14 4.38 25.77
CA VAL A 315 6.28 3.05 25.14
C VAL A 315 4.88 2.57 24.80
N VAL A 316 4.66 2.19 23.53
CA VAL A 316 3.45 1.53 23.05
C VAL A 316 3.77 0.04 22.95
N ASP A 317 2.90 -0.79 23.50
CA ASP A 317 3.06 -2.24 23.53
C ASP A 317 1.68 -2.87 23.36
N PHE A 318 1.48 -3.63 22.28
CA PHE A 318 0.21 -4.29 22.06
C PHE A 318 0.38 -5.65 21.36
N ASP A 319 -0.52 -6.55 21.73
CA ASP A 319 -0.73 -7.82 21.06
C ASP A 319 -2.08 -7.80 20.36
N ARG A 320 -2.07 -7.92 19.05
CA ARG A 320 -3.27 -7.93 18.19
C ARG A 320 -3.60 -9.35 17.75
N GLU A 321 -4.83 -9.74 17.95
CA GLU A 321 -5.46 -10.87 17.26
C GLU A 321 -6.42 -10.36 16.20
N PHE A 322 -6.39 -10.97 15.02
CA PHE A 322 -7.31 -10.59 13.94
C PHE A 322 -7.77 -11.80 13.15
N HIS A 323 -9.00 -11.74 12.66
CA HIS A 323 -9.58 -12.77 11.80
C HIS A 323 -10.72 -12.18 10.97
N GLY A 324 -11.04 -12.87 9.91
CA GLY A 324 -12.14 -12.48 9.05
C GLY A 324 -12.33 -13.41 7.89
N GLY A 325 -13.21 -13.00 6.99
CA GLY A 325 -13.48 -13.75 5.78
C GLY A 325 -14.49 -13.07 4.88
N THR A 326 -14.53 -13.56 3.65
CA THR A 326 -15.46 -13.14 2.60
C THR A 326 -16.22 -14.34 2.09
N LEU A 327 -17.52 -14.19 1.90
CA LEU A 327 -18.35 -15.12 1.15
C LEU A 327 -18.94 -14.38 -0.06
N ARG A 328 -18.77 -14.92 -1.27
CA ARG A 328 -19.19 -14.27 -2.50
C ARG A 328 -19.81 -15.27 -3.45
N TRP A 329 -20.93 -14.87 -4.09
CA TRP A 329 -21.59 -15.58 -5.16
C TRP A 329 -21.61 -14.73 -6.42
N ILE A 330 -21.10 -15.25 -7.52
CA ILE A 330 -21.03 -14.61 -8.84
C ILE A 330 -21.96 -15.38 -9.75
N GLN A 331 -22.97 -14.70 -10.31
CA GLN A 331 -24.04 -15.30 -11.11
C GLN A 331 -24.17 -14.59 -12.47
N PRO A 332 -23.79 -15.23 -13.57
CA PRO A 332 -24.24 -14.83 -14.88
C PRO A 332 -25.77 -14.97 -15.00
N VAL A 333 -26.43 -13.97 -15.56
CA VAL A 333 -27.89 -13.92 -15.70
C VAL A 333 -28.26 -14.13 -17.14
N HIS A 334 -28.95 -15.23 -17.45
CA HIS A 334 -29.37 -15.58 -18.78
C HIS A 334 -30.74 -15.01 -19.12
N GLY A 335 -31.05 -14.91 -20.43
CA GLY A 335 -32.36 -14.48 -20.92
C GLY A 335 -32.58 -12.97 -20.98
N VAL A 336 -31.52 -12.19 -20.68
CA VAL A 336 -31.48 -10.75 -20.92
C VAL A 336 -30.62 -10.44 -22.14
N PRO A 337 -30.82 -9.31 -22.84
CA PRO A 337 -29.93 -8.89 -23.92
C PRO A 337 -28.51 -8.62 -23.38
N GLY A 338 -27.47 -9.04 -24.12
CA GLY A 338 -26.07 -8.90 -23.71
C GLY A 338 -25.66 -9.86 -22.59
N GLU A 339 -24.55 -9.56 -21.91
CA GLU A 339 -23.98 -10.36 -20.84
C GLU A 339 -24.14 -9.61 -19.51
N LEU A 340 -24.98 -10.14 -18.63
CA LEU A 340 -25.18 -9.59 -17.28
C LEU A 340 -24.61 -10.56 -16.24
N THR A 341 -23.73 -10.04 -15.37
CA THR A 341 -23.22 -10.77 -14.21
C THR A 341 -23.60 -10.00 -12.94
N VAL A 342 -24.17 -10.70 -11.98
CA VAL A 342 -24.50 -10.16 -10.66
C VAL A 342 -23.62 -10.84 -9.62
N THR A 343 -22.92 -10.04 -8.84
CA THR A 343 -22.10 -10.50 -7.70
C THR A 343 -22.76 -10.06 -6.40
N THR A 344 -22.96 -10.98 -5.49
CA THR A 344 -23.42 -10.69 -4.11
C THR A 344 -22.40 -11.22 -3.14
N GLY A 345 -22.14 -10.48 -2.06
CA GLY A 345 -21.17 -10.93 -1.08
C GLY A 345 -21.33 -10.27 0.28
N VAL A 346 -20.58 -10.80 1.23
CA VAL A 346 -20.44 -10.24 2.58
C VAL A 346 -19.00 -10.40 3.03
N ASP A 347 -18.43 -9.31 3.55
CA ASP A 347 -17.12 -9.30 4.19
C ASP A 347 -17.30 -9.12 5.70
N TYR A 348 -16.52 -9.86 6.48
CA TYR A 348 -16.44 -9.75 7.93
C TYR A 348 -14.98 -9.67 8.34
N ASP A 349 -14.63 -8.64 9.10
CA ASP A 349 -13.28 -8.44 9.63
C ASP A 349 -13.37 -8.04 11.10
N ARG A 350 -12.49 -8.60 11.94
CA ARG A 350 -12.37 -8.25 13.36
C ARG A 350 -10.92 -8.22 13.79
N SER A 351 -10.57 -7.19 14.57
CA SER A 351 -9.30 -7.12 15.32
C SER A 351 -9.57 -6.79 16.79
N ARG A 352 -8.71 -7.31 17.67
CA ARG A 352 -8.63 -6.96 19.09
C ARG A 352 -7.16 -6.74 19.44
N ASP A 353 -6.86 -5.59 20.00
CA ASP A 353 -5.56 -5.23 20.54
C ASP A 353 -5.65 -5.28 22.06
N ASP A 354 -4.87 -6.13 22.69
CA ASP A 354 -4.52 -6.03 24.11
C ASP A 354 -3.39 -5.01 24.20
N ARG A 355 -3.74 -3.76 24.60
CA ARG A 355 -2.87 -2.59 24.43
C ARG A 355 -2.44 -2.00 25.75
N HIS A 356 -1.11 -1.90 25.90
CA HIS A 356 -0.47 -1.29 27.04
C HIS A 356 0.34 -0.04 26.65
N GLY A 357 0.43 0.89 27.57
CA GLY A 357 1.33 2.05 27.48
C GLY A 357 2.19 2.13 28.73
N TYR A 358 3.49 2.44 28.55
CA TYR A 358 4.41 2.54 29.67
C TYR A 358 5.22 3.83 29.60
N GLN A 359 5.77 4.26 30.74
CA GLN A 359 6.86 5.24 30.72
C GLN A 359 8.02 4.70 29.89
N ASN A 360 8.70 5.61 29.17
CA ASN A 360 9.93 5.29 28.43
C ASN A 360 11.20 5.51 29.25
N TYR A 361 11.09 5.37 30.57
CA TYR A 361 12.22 5.45 31.51
C TYR A 361 11.94 4.63 32.78
N SER A 362 13.02 4.22 33.48
CA SER A 362 12.97 3.59 34.79
C SER A 362 14.06 4.16 35.66
N GLY A 363 13.70 4.85 36.76
CA GLY A 363 14.66 5.65 37.53
C GLY A 363 15.31 6.71 36.65
N ASP A 364 16.66 6.68 36.53
CA ASP A 364 17.42 7.60 35.67
C ASP A 364 17.71 7.05 34.27
N LEU A 365 17.36 5.80 34.01
CA LEU A 365 17.55 5.18 32.69
C LEU A 365 16.44 5.62 31.74
N LEU A 366 16.81 6.18 30.59
CA LEU A 366 15.92 6.55 29.52
C LEU A 366 15.88 5.46 28.41
N GLY A 367 14.84 5.43 27.59
CA GLY A 367 14.72 4.45 26.50
C GLY A 367 14.41 3.02 26.97
N VAL A 368 13.92 2.86 28.19
CA VAL A 368 13.55 1.56 28.78
C VAL A 368 12.08 1.56 29.20
N LYS A 369 11.46 0.38 29.22
CA LYS A 369 10.07 0.17 29.64
C LYS A 369 9.96 0.41 31.17
N GLY A 370 9.18 1.41 31.56
CA GLY A 370 8.97 1.81 32.96
C GLY A 370 7.60 1.42 33.50
N GLU A 371 6.96 2.32 34.28
CA GLU A 371 5.65 2.06 34.90
C GLU A 371 4.52 2.07 33.87
N LEU A 372 3.47 1.28 34.13
CA LEU A 372 2.25 1.22 33.35
C LEU A 372 1.52 2.56 33.36
N ARG A 373 0.98 2.97 32.21
CA ARG A 373 0.23 4.22 32.00
C ARG A 373 -1.05 4.04 31.17
N ARG A 374 -1.20 2.92 30.52
CA ARG A 374 -2.37 2.53 29.71
C ARG A 374 -2.52 1.03 29.76
N ASP A 375 -3.76 0.53 29.85
CA ASP A 375 -4.12 -0.86 29.82
C ASP A 375 -5.57 -0.94 29.32
N GLU A 376 -5.76 -1.42 28.09
CA GLU A 376 -7.06 -1.39 27.41
C GLU A 376 -7.16 -2.47 26.34
N ASP A 377 -8.39 -2.92 26.08
CA ASP A 377 -8.73 -3.70 24.90
C ASP A 377 -9.33 -2.79 23.83
N ASP A 378 -8.68 -2.67 22.69
CA ASP A 378 -9.15 -1.94 21.52
C ASP A 378 -9.74 -2.91 20.49
N ILE A 379 -11.05 -2.84 20.22
CA ILE A 379 -11.72 -3.77 19.33
C ILE A 379 -12.33 -3.04 18.14
N ALA A 380 -12.04 -3.50 16.92
CA ALA A 380 -12.69 -3.05 15.70
C ALA A 380 -13.35 -4.23 14.98
N THR A 381 -14.61 -4.06 14.60
CA THR A 381 -15.38 -5.10 13.89
C THR A 381 -16.11 -4.47 12.71
N SER A 382 -15.96 -5.04 11.50
CA SER A 382 -16.75 -4.67 10.32
C SER A 382 -17.61 -5.82 9.83
N LEU A 383 -18.79 -5.48 9.29
CA LEU A 383 -19.68 -6.41 8.59
C LEU A 383 -20.33 -5.68 7.43
N ASP A 384 -20.02 -6.12 6.23
CA ASP A 384 -20.26 -5.36 5.02
C ASP A 384 -20.88 -6.21 3.91
N PRO A 385 -22.22 -6.37 3.84
CA PRO A 385 -22.89 -6.94 2.68
C PRO A 385 -22.84 -5.99 1.48
N TYR A 386 -22.73 -6.56 0.28
CA TYR A 386 -22.71 -5.80 -0.97
C TYR A 386 -23.32 -6.57 -2.14
N VAL A 387 -23.68 -5.80 -3.18
CA VAL A 387 -24.11 -6.30 -4.48
C VAL A 387 -23.47 -5.46 -5.57
N GLN A 388 -23.05 -6.11 -6.64
CA GLN A 388 -22.52 -5.48 -7.85
C GLN A 388 -23.16 -6.13 -9.07
N ALA A 389 -23.44 -5.34 -10.10
CA ALA A 389 -23.92 -5.80 -11.39
C ALA A 389 -23.05 -5.23 -12.50
N ARG A 390 -22.54 -6.10 -13.37
CA ARG A 390 -21.84 -5.75 -14.59
C ARG A 390 -22.67 -6.21 -15.77
N TRP A 391 -22.98 -5.28 -16.68
CA TRP A 391 -23.80 -5.55 -17.85
C TRP A 391 -23.12 -5.05 -19.12
N GLU A 392 -22.82 -5.96 -20.02
CA GLU A 392 -22.25 -5.70 -21.34
C GLU A 392 -23.35 -5.82 -22.40
N LEU A 393 -23.63 -4.71 -23.10
CA LEU A 393 -24.69 -4.60 -24.07
C LEU A 393 -24.20 -3.93 -25.37
N GLY A 394 -23.76 -4.73 -26.32
CA GLY A 394 -23.12 -4.23 -27.54
C GLY A 394 -21.83 -3.49 -27.20
N ASP A 395 -21.75 -2.22 -27.62
CA ASP A 395 -20.55 -1.37 -27.32
C ASP A 395 -20.60 -0.71 -25.94
N TRP A 396 -21.63 -0.97 -25.14
CA TRP A 396 -21.79 -0.39 -23.81
C TRP A 396 -21.42 -1.40 -22.71
N THR A 397 -20.73 -0.91 -21.70
CA THR A 397 -20.52 -1.63 -20.43
C THR A 397 -21.01 -0.77 -19.28
N PHE A 398 -21.88 -1.34 -18.45
CA PHE A 398 -22.38 -0.73 -17.23
C PHE A 398 -21.87 -1.52 -16.03
N ASP A 399 -21.39 -0.82 -15.00
CA ASP A 399 -21.02 -1.41 -13.73
C ASP A 399 -21.67 -0.61 -12.60
N ALA A 400 -22.44 -1.29 -11.74
CA ALA A 400 -23.15 -0.66 -10.64
C ALA A 400 -22.92 -1.46 -9.35
N GLY A 401 -22.55 -0.78 -8.28
CA GLY A 401 -22.29 -1.39 -6.97
C GLY A 401 -23.02 -0.69 -5.85
N LEU A 402 -23.40 -1.44 -4.84
CA LEU A 402 -23.91 -0.93 -3.57
C LEU A 402 -23.36 -1.78 -2.44
N ARG A 403 -22.69 -1.13 -1.48
CA ARG A 403 -22.23 -1.76 -0.24
C ARG A 403 -22.87 -1.06 0.96
N HIS A 404 -23.29 -1.86 1.95
CA HIS A 404 -23.68 -1.37 3.25
C HIS A 404 -22.59 -1.74 4.25
N SER A 405 -21.86 -0.76 4.76
CA SER A 405 -20.79 -0.99 5.73
C SER A 405 -21.25 -0.67 7.14
N THR A 406 -20.97 -1.59 8.05
CA THR A 406 -21.14 -1.39 9.49
C THR A 406 -19.79 -1.57 10.16
N MET A 407 -19.29 -0.52 10.81
CA MET A 407 -18.07 -0.54 11.61
C MET A 407 -18.43 -0.29 13.07
N LYS A 408 -18.00 -1.16 13.97
CA LYS A 408 -18.10 -0.98 15.43
C LYS A 408 -16.70 -0.89 16.01
N MET A 409 -16.45 0.16 16.78
CA MET A 409 -15.23 0.34 17.56
C MET A 409 -15.59 0.35 19.03
N GLU A 410 -14.80 -0.38 19.83
CA GLU A 410 -15.01 -0.57 21.27
C GLU A 410 -13.67 -0.42 21.97
N VAL A 411 -13.70 0.18 23.14
CA VAL A 411 -12.58 0.28 24.06
C VAL A 411 -13.06 -0.19 25.42
N ASP A 412 -12.31 -1.08 26.02
CA ASP A 412 -12.50 -1.55 27.40
C ASP A 412 -11.24 -1.18 28.20
N ASP A 413 -11.36 -0.13 29.04
CA ASP A 413 -10.24 0.49 29.75
C ASP A 413 -10.07 -0.16 31.14
N HIS A 414 -8.90 -0.73 31.34
CA HIS A 414 -8.52 -1.39 32.61
C HIS A 414 -7.62 -0.50 33.48
N TYR A 415 -7.06 0.58 32.92
CA TYR A 415 -6.21 1.53 33.64
C TYR A 415 -7.03 2.67 34.26
N LEU A 416 -7.76 2.37 35.31
CA LEU A 416 -8.73 3.29 35.92
C LEU A 416 -8.10 4.42 36.76
N ALA A 417 -6.76 4.50 36.86
CA ALA A 417 -6.07 5.53 37.66
C ALA A 417 -6.20 6.95 37.08
N ASN A 418 -6.52 7.08 35.78
CA ASN A 418 -6.76 8.35 35.06
C ASN A 418 -8.22 8.58 34.68
N GLY A 419 -9.13 7.70 35.11
CA GLY A 419 -10.55 7.69 34.76
C GLY A 419 -10.89 6.45 33.94
N ASP A 420 -12.16 6.23 33.68
CA ASP A 420 -12.66 5.15 32.82
C ASP A 420 -12.95 5.74 31.43
N SER A 421 -12.21 5.28 30.42
CA SER A 421 -12.36 5.67 29.01
C SER A 421 -13.12 4.63 28.19
N SER A 422 -13.70 3.61 28.82
CA SER A 422 -14.47 2.55 28.14
C SER A 422 -15.66 3.12 27.36
N GLY A 423 -15.94 2.53 26.22
CA GLY A 423 -17.08 2.92 25.40
C GLY A 423 -17.09 2.27 24.03
N SER A 424 -18.10 2.64 23.25
CA SER A 424 -18.20 2.13 21.88
C SER A 424 -18.86 3.15 20.94
N LYS A 425 -18.46 3.09 19.67
CA LYS A 425 -19.09 3.86 18.59
C LYS A 425 -19.38 2.94 17.41
N LYS A 426 -20.55 3.09 16.81
CA LYS A 426 -20.97 2.37 15.62
C LYS A 426 -21.18 3.33 14.46
N TYR A 427 -20.56 3.05 13.34
CA TYR A 427 -20.71 3.77 12.07
C TYR A 427 -21.44 2.91 11.07
N GLN A 428 -22.33 3.52 10.27
CA GLN A 428 -23.02 2.84 9.17
C GLN A 428 -23.03 3.76 7.96
N LYS A 429 -22.64 3.26 6.79
CA LYS A 429 -22.63 4.00 5.53
C LYS A 429 -23.02 3.10 4.36
N ASN A 430 -23.71 3.72 3.39
CA ASN A 430 -24.00 3.12 2.10
C ASN A 430 -23.11 3.76 1.06
N THR A 431 -22.40 2.95 0.28
CA THR A 431 -21.50 3.40 -0.80
C THR A 431 -22.00 2.91 -2.15
N PRO A 432 -22.86 3.67 -2.85
CA PRO A 432 -23.23 3.40 -4.23
C PRO A 432 -22.10 3.81 -5.17
N SER A 433 -21.91 3.04 -6.24
CA SER A 433 -21.07 3.37 -7.38
C SER A 433 -21.78 3.05 -8.69
N LEU A 434 -21.51 3.83 -9.73
CA LEU A 434 -22.01 3.62 -11.07
C LEU A 434 -20.93 4.02 -12.08
N SER A 435 -20.64 3.15 -13.01
CA SER A 435 -19.71 3.41 -14.10
C SER A 435 -20.32 2.98 -15.44
N VAL A 436 -20.07 3.76 -16.48
CA VAL A 436 -20.57 3.49 -17.84
C VAL A 436 -19.43 3.70 -18.82
N MET A 437 -19.20 2.74 -19.70
CA MET A 437 -18.20 2.82 -20.75
C MET A 437 -18.86 2.60 -22.10
N TYR A 438 -18.33 3.29 -23.11
CA TYR A 438 -18.66 3.09 -24.50
C TYR A 438 -17.40 2.79 -25.32
N ALA A 439 -17.41 1.68 -26.04
CA ALA A 439 -16.36 1.30 -26.99
C ALA A 439 -16.59 2.02 -28.33
N PHE A 440 -15.86 3.11 -28.59
CA PHE A 440 -15.94 3.82 -29.87
C PHE A 440 -15.36 2.97 -31.01
N THR A 441 -14.30 2.25 -30.70
CA THR A 441 -13.69 1.21 -31.53
C THR A 441 -13.13 0.12 -30.59
N PRO A 442 -12.72 -1.05 -31.11
CA PRO A 442 -12.05 -2.06 -30.27
C PRO A 442 -10.78 -1.56 -29.56
N GLU A 443 -10.17 -0.46 -30.05
CA GLU A 443 -8.94 0.11 -29.52
C GLU A 443 -9.16 1.42 -28.74
N LEU A 444 -10.39 1.95 -28.68
CA LEU A 444 -10.68 3.23 -28.02
C LEU A 444 -11.97 3.18 -27.23
N HIS A 445 -11.85 3.23 -25.92
CA HIS A 445 -12.96 3.23 -24.97
C HIS A 445 -12.98 4.52 -24.15
N GLY A 446 -14.16 5.09 -23.93
CA GLY A 446 -14.37 6.21 -23.04
C GLY A 446 -15.35 5.83 -21.94
N TYR A 447 -15.13 6.32 -20.71
CA TYR A 447 -16.01 6.01 -19.59
C TYR A 447 -16.26 7.21 -18.68
N VAL A 448 -17.36 7.13 -17.97
CA VAL A 448 -17.72 8.00 -16.85
C VAL A 448 -18.02 7.15 -15.63
N SER A 449 -17.61 7.62 -14.46
CA SER A 449 -17.85 6.93 -13.19
C SER A 449 -18.21 7.92 -12.10
N ALA A 450 -19.13 7.53 -11.21
CA ALA A 450 -19.54 8.31 -10.04
C ALA A 450 -19.77 7.39 -8.85
N GLY A 451 -19.44 7.85 -7.64
CA GLY A 451 -19.64 7.06 -6.44
C GLY A 451 -19.52 7.89 -5.15
N LYS A 452 -19.97 7.27 -4.06
CA LYS A 452 -19.80 7.80 -2.71
C LYS A 452 -18.85 6.90 -1.93
N GLY A 453 -17.87 7.49 -1.28
CA GLY A 453 -16.93 6.81 -0.39
C GLY A 453 -17.01 7.36 1.03
N PHE A 454 -16.37 6.67 1.95
CA PHE A 454 -16.20 7.15 3.31
C PHE A 454 -14.91 6.61 3.92
N GLU A 455 -14.45 7.28 4.98
CA GLU A 455 -13.35 6.83 5.84
C GLU A 455 -13.77 6.97 7.29
N THR A 456 -13.77 5.88 8.05
CA THR A 456 -13.98 5.95 9.51
C THR A 456 -12.73 6.52 10.17
N PRO A 457 -12.86 7.18 11.36
CA PRO A 457 -11.68 7.38 12.20
C PRO A 457 -11.01 6.05 12.51
N THR A 458 -9.70 6.04 12.67
CA THR A 458 -8.98 4.87 13.23
C THR A 458 -9.01 4.91 14.75
N GLN A 459 -8.76 3.77 15.40
CA GLN A 459 -8.59 3.72 16.85
C GLN A 459 -7.45 4.65 17.31
N ALA A 460 -6.37 4.75 16.55
CA ALA A 460 -5.26 5.67 16.81
C ALA A 460 -5.68 7.15 16.76
N GLU A 461 -6.59 7.54 15.83
CA GLU A 461 -7.12 8.89 15.74
C GLU A 461 -8.14 9.20 16.85
N MET A 462 -8.84 8.19 17.33
CA MET A 462 -9.78 8.30 18.45
C MET A 462 -9.10 8.27 19.82
N ALA A 463 -7.81 7.91 19.90
CA ALA A 463 -7.10 7.65 21.16
C ALA A 463 -7.00 8.85 22.11
N TYR A 464 -7.24 10.08 21.63
CA TYR A 464 -7.21 11.30 22.45
C TYR A 464 -8.32 12.25 22.04
N ALA A 465 -9.13 12.68 23.00
CA ALA A 465 -10.12 13.74 22.80
C ALA A 465 -9.48 15.15 22.79
N PRO A 466 -9.99 16.11 22.00
CA PRO A 466 -9.43 17.46 21.94
C PRO A 466 -9.40 18.17 23.31
N GLY A 467 -8.25 18.75 23.63
CA GLY A 467 -8.05 19.57 24.84
C GLY A 467 -8.04 18.80 26.16
N LEU A 468 -8.03 17.48 26.12
CA LEU A 468 -8.26 16.66 27.29
C LEU A 468 -7.11 15.76 27.69
N VAL A 469 -7.19 15.43 28.90
CA VAL A 469 -6.76 14.23 29.57
C VAL A 469 -7.14 13.01 28.74
N GLU A 470 -6.51 11.89 28.93
CA GLU A 470 -6.77 10.66 28.23
C GLU A 470 -8.25 10.28 28.28
N SER A 471 -8.88 10.31 27.13
CA SER A 471 -10.21 9.75 26.89
C SER A 471 -10.37 9.53 25.39
N PHE A 472 -11.08 8.49 25.02
CA PHE A 472 -11.37 8.20 23.63
C PHE A 472 -12.29 9.27 23.01
N ASN A 473 -11.96 9.70 21.80
CA ASN A 473 -12.75 10.69 21.08
C ASN A 473 -13.89 10.03 20.30
N PHE A 474 -14.93 9.60 21.00
CA PHE A 474 -16.14 9.08 20.39
C PHE A 474 -16.96 10.14 19.63
N GLY A 475 -16.55 11.41 19.67
CA GLY A 475 -17.17 12.50 18.91
C GLY A 475 -16.81 12.53 17.43
N LEU A 476 -15.75 11.83 16.99
CA LEU A 476 -15.36 11.79 15.60
C LEU A 476 -16.38 11.03 14.73
N ASP A 477 -16.73 11.62 13.60
CA ASP A 477 -17.59 11.03 12.58
C ASP A 477 -16.77 10.64 11.33
N PRO A 478 -17.26 9.71 10.50
CA PRO A 478 -16.59 9.34 9.28
C PRO A 478 -16.58 10.49 8.26
N ALA A 479 -15.42 10.76 7.67
CA ALA A 479 -15.34 11.59 6.48
C ALA A 479 -16.11 10.92 5.34
N THR A 480 -16.85 11.69 4.55
CA THR A 480 -17.65 11.19 3.43
C THR A 480 -17.28 11.90 2.14
N SER A 481 -17.17 11.16 1.05
CA SER A 481 -16.79 11.73 -0.24
C SER A 481 -17.79 11.44 -1.34
N THR A 482 -17.89 12.37 -2.29
CA THR A 482 -18.53 12.18 -3.57
C THR A 482 -17.47 12.32 -4.65
N GLN A 483 -17.37 11.32 -5.52
CA GLN A 483 -16.31 11.19 -6.52
C GLN A 483 -16.91 11.11 -7.91
N TYR A 484 -16.29 11.82 -8.86
CA TYR A 484 -16.61 11.79 -10.28
C TYR A 484 -15.34 11.59 -11.09
N GLU A 485 -15.43 10.78 -12.13
CA GLU A 485 -14.33 10.50 -13.04
C GLU A 485 -14.80 10.39 -14.47
N LEU A 486 -14.03 10.96 -15.40
CA LEU A 486 -14.15 10.78 -16.85
C LEU A 486 -12.80 10.25 -17.34
N GLY A 487 -12.80 9.13 -18.04
CA GLY A 487 -11.57 8.51 -18.52
C GLY A 487 -11.63 8.01 -19.95
N LEU A 488 -10.45 7.78 -20.47
CA LEU A 488 -10.18 7.26 -21.80
C LEU A 488 -9.17 6.14 -21.73
N LYS A 489 -9.42 5.05 -22.45
CA LYS A 489 -8.48 3.93 -22.63
C LYS A 489 -8.25 3.73 -24.11
N ALA A 490 -6.99 3.67 -24.53
CA ALA A 490 -6.63 3.49 -25.92
C ALA A 490 -5.52 2.46 -26.09
N LYS A 491 -5.63 1.62 -27.13
CA LYS A 491 -4.56 0.79 -27.68
C LYS A 491 -4.08 1.44 -28.97
N VAL A 492 -2.82 1.81 -29.07
CA VAL A 492 -2.25 2.51 -30.21
C VAL A 492 -1.22 1.61 -30.90
N GLY A 493 -1.44 1.30 -32.17
CA GLY A 493 -0.51 0.49 -32.98
C GLY A 493 -0.33 -0.95 -32.49
N GLY A 494 -1.19 -1.45 -31.59
CA GLY A 494 -1.13 -2.81 -31.03
C GLY A 494 -0.02 -3.04 -29.98
N ASN A 495 0.86 -2.07 -29.77
CA ASN A 495 2.01 -2.16 -28.88
C ASN A 495 2.10 -1.03 -27.84
N THR A 496 1.09 -0.19 -27.76
CA THR A 496 1.03 0.92 -26.81
C THR A 496 -0.35 1.00 -26.17
N ARG A 497 -0.40 1.02 -24.83
CA ARG A 497 -1.58 1.30 -24.04
C ARG A 497 -1.49 2.71 -23.46
N VAL A 498 -2.59 3.44 -23.57
CA VAL A 498 -2.74 4.78 -22.97
C VAL A 498 -3.99 4.80 -22.12
N ASN A 499 -3.88 5.19 -20.87
CA ASN A 499 -5.00 5.46 -19.96
C ASN A 499 -4.92 6.92 -19.56
N ALA A 500 -6.00 7.66 -19.66
CA ALA A 500 -6.11 9.04 -19.20
C ALA A 500 -7.39 9.21 -18.40
N ALA A 501 -7.35 9.98 -17.32
CA ALA A 501 -8.54 10.30 -16.53
C ALA A 501 -8.47 11.72 -15.98
N VAL A 502 -9.62 12.37 -15.88
CA VAL A 502 -9.85 13.57 -15.09
C VAL A 502 -10.86 13.25 -13.99
N PHE A 503 -10.66 13.80 -12.80
CA PHE A 503 -11.52 13.50 -11.68
C PHE A 503 -11.74 14.73 -10.79
N GLU A 504 -12.87 14.71 -10.08
CA GLU A 504 -13.19 15.62 -9.00
C GLU A 504 -13.70 14.82 -7.80
N ILE A 505 -13.17 15.14 -6.62
CA ILE A 505 -13.55 14.52 -5.35
C ILE A 505 -13.85 15.62 -4.34
N ARG A 506 -15.04 15.58 -3.77
CA ARG A 506 -15.49 16.45 -2.68
C ARG A 506 -15.64 15.62 -1.43
N THR A 507 -14.98 16.03 -0.35
CA THR A 507 -15.09 15.36 0.96
C THR A 507 -15.71 16.32 1.96
N ASP A 508 -16.72 15.84 2.68
CA ASP A 508 -17.30 16.49 3.84
C ASP A 508 -16.79 15.81 5.11
N ASP A 509 -16.71 16.56 6.21
CA ASP A 509 -16.26 16.08 7.53
C ASP A 509 -14.84 15.47 7.51
N GLU A 510 -13.93 16.06 6.74
CA GLU A 510 -12.52 15.63 6.68
C GLU A 510 -11.94 15.54 8.10
N ILE A 511 -11.30 14.41 8.44
CA ILE A 511 -10.67 14.23 9.74
C ILE A 511 -9.29 14.89 9.68
N VAL A 512 -9.05 15.90 10.50
CA VAL A 512 -7.81 16.67 10.57
C VAL A 512 -7.28 16.74 11.99
N VAL A 513 -6.04 17.18 12.15
CA VAL A 513 -5.47 17.42 13.48
C VAL A 513 -6.24 18.55 14.16
N ALA A 514 -6.70 18.32 15.39
CA ALA A 514 -7.27 19.36 16.24
C ALA A 514 -6.20 20.06 17.08
N SER A 515 -5.26 19.29 17.61
CA SER A 515 -4.09 19.79 18.34
C SER A 515 -3.02 18.70 18.43
N SER A 516 -1.76 19.11 18.46
CA SER A 516 -0.63 18.22 18.71
C SER A 516 0.26 18.83 19.78
N THR A 517 0.28 18.24 20.98
CA THR A 517 1.02 18.78 22.13
C THR A 517 1.51 17.66 23.04
N GLY A 518 2.77 17.72 23.43
CA GLY A 518 3.34 16.81 24.41
C GLY A 518 3.32 15.34 23.96
N GLY A 519 3.54 15.08 22.67
CA GLY A 519 3.55 13.74 22.10
C GLY A 519 2.16 13.13 21.90
N ARG A 520 1.11 13.95 21.93
CA ARG A 520 -0.28 13.55 21.66
C ARG A 520 -0.83 14.35 20.51
N THR A 521 -1.50 13.69 19.61
CA THR A 521 -2.28 14.30 18.54
C THR A 521 -3.73 13.92 18.75
N SER A 522 -4.60 14.93 18.88
CA SER A 522 -6.05 14.77 18.84
C SER A 522 -6.58 15.21 17.50
N TYR A 523 -7.70 14.62 17.10
CA TYR A 523 -8.31 14.85 15.79
C TYR A 523 -9.71 15.44 15.92
N GLN A 524 -10.16 16.09 14.87
CA GLN A 524 -11.51 16.65 14.74
C GLN A 524 -12.00 16.47 13.31
N ASN A 525 -13.32 16.49 13.12
CA ASN A 525 -13.89 16.68 11.81
C ASN A 525 -13.82 18.19 11.49
N ALA A 526 -13.00 18.54 10.51
CA ALA A 526 -12.94 19.88 9.96
C ALA A 526 -13.81 19.94 8.71
N GLY A 527 -13.97 21.09 8.17
CA GLY A 527 -14.80 21.41 7.02
C GLY A 527 -14.67 20.49 5.80
N LYS A 528 -14.67 21.10 4.64
CA LYS A 528 -14.71 20.40 3.35
C LYS A 528 -13.36 20.42 2.67
N THR A 529 -13.09 19.40 1.88
CA THR A 529 -11.92 19.39 0.98
C THR A 529 -12.35 19.14 -0.46
N LEU A 530 -11.56 19.67 -1.39
CA LEU A 530 -11.75 19.51 -2.83
C LEU A 530 -10.45 18.99 -3.45
N ARG A 531 -10.57 17.91 -4.22
CA ARG A 531 -9.46 17.34 -5.00
C ARG A 531 -9.87 17.28 -6.45
N ARG A 532 -9.05 17.85 -7.33
CA ARG A 532 -9.21 17.84 -8.79
C ARG A 532 -7.92 17.41 -9.45
N GLY A 533 -7.99 16.53 -10.42
CA GLY A 533 -6.78 16.05 -11.03
C GLY A 533 -6.93 15.51 -12.43
N PHE A 534 -5.76 15.33 -13.04
CA PHE A 534 -5.56 14.65 -14.30
C PHE A 534 -4.49 13.58 -14.14
N GLU A 535 -4.75 12.40 -14.67
CA GLU A 535 -3.87 11.25 -14.68
C GLU A 535 -3.61 10.80 -16.10
N LEU A 536 -2.38 10.39 -16.40
CA LEU A 536 -1.96 9.80 -17.66
C LEU A 536 -1.00 8.65 -17.41
N GLY A 537 -1.35 7.46 -17.88
CA GLY A 537 -0.49 6.30 -17.93
C GLY A 537 -0.23 5.88 -19.37
N VAL A 538 1.02 5.62 -19.70
CA VAL A 538 1.43 5.08 -21.00
C VAL A 538 2.37 3.90 -20.78
N GLN A 539 2.07 2.78 -21.40
CA GLN A 539 2.93 1.61 -21.47
C GLN A 539 3.11 1.25 -22.95
N SER A 540 4.35 1.12 -23.39
CA SER A 540 4.65 0.92 -24.80
C SER A 540 5.83 -0.04 -24.99
N GLN A 541 5.67 -1.01 -25.85
CA GLN A 541 6.78 -1.75 -26.44
C GLN A 541 7.19 -1.04 -27.73
N LEU A 542 8.16 -0.10 -27.60
CA LEU A 542 8.64 0.72 -28.72
C LEU A 542 9.27 -0.13 -29.84
N SER A 543 9.86 -1.26 -29.45
CA SER A 543 10.40 -2.30 -30.34
C SER A 543 10.58 -3.61 -29.55
N GLU A 544 11.02 -4.69 -30.17
CA GLU A 544 11.36 -5.94 -29.50
C GLU A 544 12.41 -5.78 -28.38
N GLN A 545 13.22 -4.71 -28.46
CA GLN A 545 14.31 -4.43 -27.51
C GLN A 545 14.02 -3.30 -26.54
N TRP A 546 12.96 -2.53 -26.74
CA TRP A 546 12.72 -1.32 -25.96
C TRP A 546 11.30 -1.26 -25.42
N ASP A 547 11.18 -1.20 -24.09
CA ASP A 547 9.92 -0.91 -23.40
C ASP A 547 9.99 0.46 -22.74
N ALA A 548 8.87 1.17 -22.74
CA ALA A 548 8.73 2.47 -22.10
C ALA A 548 7.48 2.51 -21.21
N THR A 549 7.61 3.13 -20.05
CA THR A 549 6.50 3.40 -19.13
C THR A 549 6.52 4.87 -18.74
N LEU A 550 5.35 5.51 -18.74
CA LEU A 550 5.16 6.89 -18.27
C LEU A 550 3.93 6.92 -17.34
N ALA A 551 4.07 7.53 -16.17
CA ALA A 551 2.96 7.85 -15.29
C ALA A 551 3.05 9.31 -14.88
N TYR A 552 2.01 10.08 -15.20
CA TYR A 552 1.93 11.50 -14.86
C TYR A 552 0.65 11.78 -14.10
N THR A 553 0.76 12.60 -13.06
CA THR A 553 -0.38 13.09 -12.28
C THR A 553 -0.25 14.58 -12.04
N ARG A 554 -1.33 15.30 -12.30
CA ARG A 554 -1.54 16.66 -11.83
C ARG A 554 -2.68 16.65 -10.84
N LEU A 555 -2.46 17.17 -9.63
CA LEU A 555 -3.44 17.16 -8.56
C LEU A 555 -3.47 18.52 -7.86
N GLU A 556 -4.66 19.09 -7.73
CA GLU A 556 -4.96 20.19 -6.85
C GLU A 556 -5.83 19.67 -5.72
N ALA A 557 -5.32 19.71 -4.49
CA ALA A 557 -6.01 19.25 -3.29
C ALA A 557 -5.98 20.36 -2.26
N THR A 558 -7.14 20.89 -1.90
CA THR A 558 -7.27 22.09 -1.06
C THR A 558 -8.40 21.95 -0.06
N TYR A 559 -8.33 22.71 1.03
CA TYR A 559 -9.47 22.93 1.90
C TYR A 559 -10.52 23.80 1.19
N ASP A 560 -11.78 23.41 1.26
CA ASP A 560 -12.93 24.12 0.68
C ASP A 560 -13.77 24.86 1.73
N GLN A 561 -13.30 24.89 2.97
CA GLN A 561 -13.91 25.58 4.09
C GLN A 561 -12.83 25.99 5.11
N ASP A 562 -13.03 27.16 5.76
CA ASP A 562 -12.21 27.58 6.89
C ASP A 562 -12.46 26.69 8.11
N PHE A 563 -11.42 26.42 8.90
CA PHE A 563 -11.53 25.73 10.19
C PHE A 563 -10.44 26.19 11.16
N VAL A 564 -10.50 25.78 12.42
CA VAL A 564 -9.52 26.14 13.45
C VAL A 564 -8.75 24.90 13.89
N GLU A 565 -7.43 24.97 13.88
CA GLU A 565 -6.50 23.96 14.37
C GLU A 565 -5.59 24.56 15.44
N GLY A 566 -5.56 23.98 16.64
CA GLY A 566 -4.69 24.45 17.74
C GLY A 566 -4.86 25.93 18.10
N GLY A 567 -6.01 26.54 17.77
CA GLY A 567 -6.30 27.97 17.95
C GLY A 567 -5.93 28.84 16.74
N ASN A 568 -5.33 28.30 15.68
CA ASN A 568 -4.99 29.00 14.44
C ASN A 568 -6.09 28.80 13.38
N LEU A 569 -6.39 29.85 12.61
CA LEU A 569 -7.32 29.76 11.49
C LEU A 569 -6.59 29.11 10.29
N ILE A 570 -7.16 28.03 9.79
CA ILE A 570 -6.78 27.42 8.50
C ILE A 570 -7.76 27.92 7.45
N GLU A 571 -7.25 28.62 6.45
CA GLU A 571 -8.08 29.27 5.44
C GLU A 571 -8.48 28.31 4.31
N LYS A 572 -9.70 28.51 3.81
CA LYS A 572 -10.13 27.90 2.55
C LYS A 572 -9.14 28.25 1.43
N GLY A 573 -8.76 27.25 0.63
CA GLY A 573 -7.78 27.37 -0.45
C GLY A 573 -6.37 26.93 -0.06
N ASN A 574 -6.07 26.75 1.22
CA ASN A 574 -4.83 26.12 1.64
C ASN A 574 -4.72 24.72 1.08
N HIS A 575 -3.52 24.35 0.65
CA HIS A 575 -3.24 23.01 0.11
C HIS A 575 -3.23 21.96 1.23
N LEU A 576 -3.77 20.80 0.94
CA LEU A 576 -3.64 19.65 1.81
C LEU A 576 -2.16 19.25 1.92
N PRO A 577 -1.60 19.12 3.14
CA PRO A 577 -0.21 18.75 3.32
C PRO A 577 0.03 17.28 2.91
N GLY A 578 1.28 16.96 2.60
CA GLY A 578 1.68 15.63 2.12
C GLY A 578 1.33 15.36 0.66
N VAL A 579 0.62 16.27 -0.03
CA VAL A 579 0.15 16.11 -1.41
C VAL A 579 1.02 16.92 -2.38
N PRO A 580 1.76 16.28 -3.30
CA PRO A 580 2.44 16.99 -4.39
C PRO A 580 1.44 17.43 -5.46
N GLY A 581 1.57 18.66 -5.95
CA GLY A 581 0.72 19.18 -7.03
C GLY A 581 1.01 18.53 -8.40
N SER A 582 2.16 17.88 -8.57
CA SER A 582 2.50 17.10 -9.77
C SER A 582 3.48 15.98 -9.42
N SER A 583 3.31 14.83 -10.03
CA SER A 583 4.26 13.72 -10.02
C SER A 583 4.43 13.15 -11.42
N LEU A 584 5.65 12.76 -11.75
CA LEU A 584 5.99 12.12 -13.01
C LEU A 584 6.95 10.97 -12.74
N TYR A 585 6.64 9.81 -13.27
CA TYR A 585 7.55 8.67 -13.38
C TYR A 585 7.74 8.35 -14.86
N GLY A 586 8.97 8.08 -15.25
CA GLY A 586 9.33 7.59 -16.56
C GLY A 586 10.35 6.49 -16.49
N GLU A 587 10.18 5.47 -17.28
CA GLU A 587 11.07 4.32 -17.34
C GLU A 587 11.32 3.93 -18.80
N LEU A 588 12.56 3.62 -19.11
CA LEU A 588 12.97 3.07 -20.39
C LEU A 588 13.80 1.81 -20.12
N VAL A 589 13.34 0.68 -20.64
CA VAL A 589 14.01 -0.61 -20.49
C VAL A 589 14.57 -1.04 -21.83
N TRP A 590 15.87 -1.29 -21.89
CA TRP A 590 16.57 -1.80 -23.06
C TRP A 590 16.97 -3.27 -22.86
N LYS A 591 16.56 -4.12 -23.77
CA LYS A 591 16.85 -5.55 -23.83
C LYS A 591 17.70 -5.85 -25.06
N PRO A 592 19.03 -5.56 -25.06
CA PRO A 592 19.88 -5.78 -26.23
C PRO A 592 19.98 -7.25 -26.62
N ARG A 593 19.76 -8.12 -25.65
CA ARG A 593 19.72 -9.59 -25.78
C ARG A 593 18.67 -10.12 -24.78
N GLN A 594 18.23 -11.36 -24.97
CA GLN A 594 17.23 -12.01 -24.09
C GLN A 594 17.74 -12.19 -22.64
N ASP A 595 19.06 -12.28 -22.46
CA ASP A 595 19.71 -12.48 -21.17
C ASP A 595 20.18 -11.19 -20.48
N ILE A 596 19.90 -10.02 -21.06
CA ILE A 596 20.31 -8.70 -20.54
C ILE A 596 19.12 -7.75 -20.56
N SER A 597 18.83 -7.16 -19.42
CA SER A 597 17.88 -6.06 -19.26
C SER A 597 18.56 -4.87 -18.59
N MET A 598 18.40 -3.67 -19.15
CA MET A 598 18.91 -2.41 -18.62
C MET A 598 17.77 -1.43 -18.47
N GLY A 599 17.46 -1.00 -17.25
CA GLY A 599 16.42 -0.02 -16.95
C GLY A 599 17.01 1.34 -16.59
N PHE A 600 16.44 2.39 -17.14
CA PHE A 600 16.69 3.77 -16.75
C PHE A 600 15.37 4.37 -16.24
N GLU A 601 15.36 4.83 -15.00
CA GLU A 601 14.19 5.36 -14.30
C GLU A 601 14.38 6.84 -13.99
N GLY A 602 13.35 7.63 -14.18
CA GLY A 602 13.29 9.02 -13.74
C GLY A 602 12.04 9.29 -12.93
N GLN A 603 12.18 9.96 -11.81
CA GLN A 603 11.07 10.36 -10.96
C GLN A 603 11.16 11.87 -10.66
N TYR A 604 10.07 12.59 -10.91
CA TYR A 604 9.90 13.99 -10.53
C TYR A 604 8.73 14.12 -9.55
N ARG A 605 8.91 14.98 -8.55
CA ARG A 605 7.84 15.38 -7.62
C ARG A 605 7.92 16.89 -7.39
N SER A 606 6.76 17.56 -7.45
CA SER A 606 6.68 18.99 -7.11
C SER A 606 6.83 19.21 -5.60
N LYS A 607 6.89 20.46 -5.16
CA LYS A 607 6.92 20.82 -3.74
C LYS A 607 5.75 20.20 -2.99
N VAL A 608 5.96 19.89 -1.69
CA VAL A 608 4.96 19.32 -0.79
C VAL A 608 4.86 20.19 0.45
N TYR A 609 3.65 20.65 0.78
CA TYR A 609 3.39 21.35 2.04
C TYR A 609 3.42 20.35 3.21
N VAL A 610 3.84 20.81 4.38
CA VAL A 610 4.14 19.94 5.53
C VAL A 610 3.14 20.07 6.68
N GLU A 611 2.29 21.11 6.66
CA GLU A 611 1.25 21.37 7.65
C GLU A 611 0.09 22.16 7.02
N ASP A 612 -1.05 22.26 7.73
CA ASP A 612 -2.34 22.72 7.20
C ASP A 612 -2.39 24.24 6.95
N SER A 613 -1.63 25.07 7.68
CA SER A 613 -1.59 26.51 7.46
C SER A 613 -0.82 26.92 6.20
N ASN A 614 0.03 26.02 5.69
CA ASN A 614 0.96 26.24 4.58
C ASN A 614 2.01 27.34 4.84
N GLU A 615 2.23 27.74 6.09
CA GLU A 615 3.18 28.77 6.48
C GLU A 615 4.61 28.24 6.59
N ASP A 616 4.75 26.99 7.04
CA ASP A 616 6.05 26.36 7.20
C ASP A 616 6.70 26.04 5.84
N LYS A 617 8.02 25.94 5.85
CA LYS A 617 8.80 25.69 4.66
C LYS A 617 8.37 24.38 3.97
N PRO A 618 7.81 24.39 2.75
CA PRO A 618 7.46 23.17 2.06
C PRO A 618 8.72 22.37 1.68
N ALA A 619 8.59 21.04 1.65
CA ALA A 619 9.62 20.19 1.03
C ALA A 619 9.79 20.55 -0.45
N PRO A 620 11.00 20.86 -0.92
CA PRO A 620 11.25 21.32 -2.28
C PRO A 620 10.95 20.24 -3.33
N SER A 621 10.64 20.68 -4.54
CA SER A 621 10.57 19.78 -5.70
C SER A 621 11.92 19.12 -6.00
N TYR A 622 11.87 17.92 -6.53
CA TYR A 622 13.07 17.18 -6.94
C TYR A 622 12.84 16.36 -8.20
N ALA A 623 13.95 16.03 -8.86
CA ALA A 623 14.01 14.97 -9.86
C ALA A 623 15.19 14.07 -9.54
N VAL A 624 14.99 12.76 -9.59
CA VAL A 624 16.01 11.74 -9.38
C VAL A 624 15.97 10.72 -10.50
N PHE A 625 17.13 10.16 -10.80
CA PHE A 625 17.31 9.19 -11.86
C PHE A 625 18.06 7.98 -11.31
N ASN A 626 17.62 6.80 -11.71
CA ASN A 626 18.21 5.52 -11.32
C ASN A 626 18.55 4.72 -12.57
N TRP A 627 19.50 3.83 -12.42
CA TRP A 627 19.88 2.86 -13.44
C TRP A 627 20.01 1.48 -12.83
N ARG A 628 19.55 0.49 -13.55
CA ARG A 628 19.68 -0.92 -13.17
C ARG A 628 20.04 -1.78 -14.37
N THR A 629 20.71 -2.87 -14.10
CA THR A 629 21.01 -3.92 -15.10
C THR A 629 20.85 -5.26 -14.46
N ARG A 630 20.16 -6.15 -15.17
CA ARG A 630 20.03 -7.56 -14.83
C ARG A 630 20.62 -8.39 -15.93
N PHE A 631 21.38 -9.41 -15.54
CA PHE A 631 21.87 -10.48 -16.41
C PHE A 631 21.25 -11.80 -15.97
N GLU A 632 20.85 -12.62 -16.93
CA GLU A 632 20.32 -13.95 -16.67
C GLU A 632 21.01 -14.94 -17.62
N GLN A 633 21.72 -15.93 -17.08
CA GLN A 633 22.47 -16.91 -17.84
C GLN A 633 21.99 -18.31 -17.53
N ARG A 634 21.57 -19.07 -18.54
CA ARG A 634 21.05 -20.43 -18.41
C ARG A 634 22.07 -21.46 -18.89
N TYR A 635 22.39 -22.43 -18.02
CA TYR A 635 23.30 -23.55 -18.31
C TYR A 635 22.64 -24.86 -17.87
N GLY A 636 21.98 -25.55 -18.82
CA GLY A 636 21.19 -26.74 -18.50
C GLY A 636 20.12 -26.44 -17.46
N PRO A 637 20.07 -27.13 -16.30
CA PRO A 637 19.09 -26.90 -15.25
C PRO A 637 19.41 -25.70 -14.38
N TRP A 638 20.56 -25.02 -14.55
CA TRP A 638 21.02 -23.91 -13.78
C TRP A 638 20.71 -22.59 -14.44
N THR A 639 20.20 -21.62 -13.65
CA THR A 639 20.06 -20.23 -14.05
C THR A 639 20.82 -19.34 -13.06
N PHE A 640 21.69 -18.47 -13.58
CA PHE A 640 22.46 -17.49 -12.82
C PHE A 640 21.85 -16.12 -13.05
N HIS A 641 21.56 -15.41 -11.97
CA HIS A 641 21.06 -14.04 -11.99
C HIS A 641 22.14 -13.11 -11.44
N GLN A 642 22.34 -11.96 -12.06
CA GLN A 642 23.17 -10.88 -11.53
C GLN A 642 22.41 -9.56 -11.65
N LEU A 643 22.55 -8.74 -10.63
CA LEU A 643 21.96 -7.41 -10.52
C LEU A 643 23.06 -6.37 -10.27
N LEU A 644 23.00 -5.27 -10.99
CA LEU A 644 23.69 -4.01 -10.66
C LEU A 644 22.68 -2.89 -10.69
N ARG A 645 22.66 -2.07 -9.64
CA ARG A 645 21.74 -0.93 -9.51
C ARG A 645 22.48 0.28 -8.96
N LEU A 646 22.19 1.45 -9.53
CA LEU A 646 22.64 2.76 -9.07
C LEU A 646 21.42 3.65 -8.90
N ASP A 647 21.16 4.06 -7.68
CA ASP A 647 20.08 5.00 -7.36
C ASP A 647 20.65 6.41 -7.21
N ASN A 648 19.82 7.41 -7.53
CA ASN A 648 20.16 8.81 -7.46
C ASN A 648 21.47 9.13 -8.20
N LEU A 649 21.54 8.83 -9.49
CA LEU A 649 22.74 8.96 -10.35
C LEU A 649 23.41 10.34 -10.27
N LEU A 650 22.61 11.39 -10.07
CA LEU A 650 23.09 12.77 -10.03
C LEU A 650 23.48 13.23 -8.62
N ASP A 651 23.43 12.33 -7.63
CA ASP A 651 23.74 12.62 -6.22
C ASP A 651 22.95 13.82 -5.68
N ARG A 652 21.65 13.85 -6.01
CA ARG A 652 20.75 14.93 -5.61
C ARG A 652 20.41 14.82 -4.12
N GLN A 653 20.64 15.86 -3.34
CA GLN A 653 20.09 15.99 -1.99
C GLN A 653 18.60 16.36 -2.08
N TYR A 654 17.70 15.53 -1.52
CA TYR A 654 16.26 15.76 -1.57
C TYR A 654 15.54 15.18 -0.34
N VAL A 655 14.35 15.69 -0.08
CA VAL A 655 13.43 15.16 0.93
C VAL A 655 12.61 14.04 0.30
N GLY A 656 12.79 12.82 0.79
CA GLY A 656 12.13 11.63 0.24
C GLY A 656 10.70 11.47 0.74
N SER A 657 10.43 11.89 1.98
CA SER A 657 9.13 11.84 2.63
C SER A 657 8.94 13.02 3.58
N VAL A 658 7.69 13.31 3.93
CA VAL A 658 7.34 14.31 4.94
C VAL A 658 6.47 13.70 6.03
N ILE A 659 6.70 14.10 7.28
CA ILE A 659 5.83 13.83 8.41
C ILE A 659 4.90 15.03 8.53
N VAL A 660 3.64 14.84 8.20
CA VAL A 660 2.64 15.92 8.18
C VAL A 660 2.28 16.34 9.60
N GLY A 661 2.32 17.63 9.87
CA GLY A 661 1.83 18.23 11.12
C GLY A 661 2.64 17.87 12.37
N ASP A 662 3.95 17.52 12.27
CA ASP A 662 4.78 17.27 13.44
C ASP A 662 4.94 18.55 14.28
N SER A 663 4.44 18.52 15.52
CA SER A 663 4.44 19.68 16.43
C SER A 663 5.82 20.19 16.82
N ASN A 664 6.89 19.46 16.53
CA ASN A 664 8.27 19.89 16.80
C ASN A 664 8.94 20.46 15.54
N GLY A 665 8.21 20.65 14.43
CA GLY A 665 8.74 21.10 13.15
C GLY A 665 9.69 20.12 12.47
N ARG A 666 9.68 18.83 12.87
CA ARG A 666 10.52 17.77 12.30
C ARG A 666 9.80 17.08 11.14
N TYR A 667 9.48 17.86 10.13
CA TYR A 667 8.69 17.41 8.99
C TYR A 667 9.46 16.60 7.96
N TYR A 668 10.80 16.74 7.88
CA TYR A 668 11.56 16.29 6.72
C TYR A 668 12.26 14.97 6.99
N GLU A 669 12.13 14.03 6.06
CA GLU A 669 12.87 12.78 6.03
C GLU A 669 13.79 12.78 4.82
N ALA A 670 15.10 12.84 5.07
CA ALA A 670 16.10 12.90 4.03
C ALA A 670 16.19 11.58 3.27
N ALA A 671 16.25 11.66 1.94
CA ALA A 671 16.54 10.52 1.08
C ALA A 671 18.06 10.33 0.88
N PRO A 672 18.52 9.10 0.57
CA PRO A 672 19.93 8.83 0.30
C PRO A 672 20.48 9.64 -0.88
N GLY A 673 21.75 9.97 -0.80
CA GLY A 673 22.57 10.37 -1.94
C GLY A 673 22.72 9.22 -2.95
N ARG A 674 23.73 9.30 -3.81
CA ARG A 674 24.00 8.22 -4.75
C ARG A 674 24.27 6.91 -4.00
N SER A 675 23.49 5.89 -4.32
CA SER A 675 23.60 4.56 -3.72
C SER A 675 23.80 3.51 -4.79
N TRP A 676 24.48 2.43 -4.44
CA TRP A 676 24.73 1.32 -5.34
C TRP A 676 24.34 -0.01 -4.69
N TYR A 677 23.94 -0.96 -5.52
CA TYR A 677 23.60 -2.32 -5.10
C TYR A 677 24.12 -3.31 -6.13
N ALA A 678 24.58 -4.46 -5.66
CA ALA A 678 25.01 -5.59 -6.49
C ALA A 678 24.43 -6.88 -5.91
N GLY A 679 23.87 -7.71 -6.78
CA GLY A 679 23.28 -8.99 -6.40
C GLY A 679 23.71 -10.12 -7.29
N ALA A 680 23.68 -11.33 -6.73
CA ALA A 680 23.88 -12.57 -7.46
C ALA A 680 22.89 -13.63 -6.96
N GLY A 681 22.36 -14.42 -7.88
CA GLY A 681 21.43 -15.50 -7.57
C GLY A 681 21.73 -16.74 -8.40
N LEU A 682 21.35 -17.88 -7.86
CA LEU A 682 21.45 -19.19 -8.48
C LEU A 682 20.13 -19.93 -8.33
N GLN A 683 19.60 -20.42 -9.43
CA GLN A 683 18.40 -21.25 -9.46
C GLN A 683 18.74 -22.60 -10.09
N TYR A 684 18.18 -23.67 -9.56
CA TYR A 684 18.21 -25.02 -10.13
C TYR A 684 16.80 -25.51 -10.44
N GLN A 685 16.56 -25.96 -11.64
CA GLN A 685 15.29 -26.56 -12.06
C GLN A 685 15.46 -28.08 -12.21
N PHE A 686 14.56 -28.84 -11.57
CA PHE A 686 14.59 -30.30 -11.55
C PHE A 686 14.05 -30.92 -12.83
#